data_b992f0239f71473e67e47898c0f63122
#
_entry.id   b992f0239f71473e67e47898c0f63122
#
_cell.length_a   1.000
_cell.length_b   1.000
_cell.length_c   1.000
_cell.angle_alpha   90.00
_cell.angle_beta   90.00
_cell.angle_gamma   90.00
#
_symmetry.space_group_name_H-M   'P 1'
#
loop_
_entity.id
_entity.type
_entity.pdbx_description
1 polymer ?
#
loop_
_entity_poly.entity_id
_entity_poly.type
_entity_poly.pdbx_seq_one_letter_code
_entity_poly.pdbx_strand_id
1 'polypeptide(L)'
;STSRRQRQMCIRDSRYLRDDLKLYSVKDGCSEGACGTCTIVVDGKAIKSCVLTTKRAVGRNILTVEGLSDEWKDAFVYAFGAVGAVQCGFCIPGMVMAGTALLQNNLNPTEEDVKYALRGNICRCTGYKKIIEGILLVAKILRGEASVDEDLEKGDVYGVGQRAFRVDVRKKVLGFGKYPDDIVMDDMVYVSAVRSKYPRARVLKIDASKAEALPGVLGVLTAADVPNNKVGHIQQDWDVMIAEGDITRCVGDAICLVVAETEDILNKAKKLVKIDYEELEPVRGIADAKREDAPKVHSKGNLCQTRHVVRGDAAKALAESKYTVTNSFRTPFTEHAFLEPECAIAFPYKDGIKILSTDQGAFDTRKETAIMFGWEPERIVVENQLIGGGFGGKEDVSVQHIAALAAWKYKVPVKAKFTRQESLYFHPKRHAMEGTFTLGCDENGIFTGLDCEINFDTGAYASLCGPVLERACTHSVGPYCYQNTDIRGYGYYTNNPPAGAFRGFGVCQSEFALESLINVLAEKVGITPWEIRYRNAIEPGKVLPNGQIADCSTALKETLEAVKDVYEQNMDHAGIACSMKNAGVGVGLPDKGRARLVIEDGVCVIYCAASDIGQGCLTVFCQAVSETTGLPLSKIRNAVANTENAPDSGTTSGSRQTLITGEAVRMAAADVLEALKEAGGDMSQ
;
A
#
# COMPACT_ATOMS: atom_id res chain seq x y z
N SER A 1 28.87 31.23 15.48
CA SER A 1 29.32 29.98 14.85
C SER A 1 29.41 28.79 15.82
N THR A 2 29.69 29.02 17.12
CA THR A 2 29.69 27.96 18.15
C THR A 2 28.31 27.32 18.35
N SER A 3 27.20 28.06 18.21
CA SER A 3 25.85 27.56 18.35
C SER A 3 25.44 26.61 17.20
N ARG A 4 25.99 26.76 16.00
CA ARG A 4 25.71 25.90 14.85
C ARG A 4 26.44 24.54 14.98
N ARG A 5 27.72 24.55 15.43
CA ARG A 5 28.47 23.33 15.73
C ARG A 5 27.89 22.53 16.91
N GLN A 6 27.45 23.18 17.97
CA GLN A 6 26.81 22.50 19.11
C GLN A 6 25.45 21.89 18.73
N ARG A 7 24.63 22.55 17.87
CA ARG A 7 23.40 21.96 17.36
C ARG A 7 23.66 20.75 16.47
N GLN A 8 24.67 20.79 15.60
CA GLN A 8 25.05 19.65 14.75
C GLN A 8 25.51 18.44 15.57
N MET A 9 26.16 18.62 16.72
CA MET A 9 26.62 17.51 17.58
C MET A 9 25.50 16.73 18.29
N CYS A 10 24.27 17.24 18.32
CA CYS A 10 23.10 16.59 18.91
C CYS A 10 22.09 16.08 17.88
N ILE A 11 22.32 16.33 16.59
CA ILE A 11 21.47 15.86 15.49
C ILE A 11 21.64 14.33 15.36
N ARG A 12 20.58 13.63 15.03
CA ARG A 12 20.65 12.22 14.65
C ARG A 12 21.44 12.09 13.36
N ASP A 13 22.29 11.09 13.28
CA ASP A 13 23.18 10.85 12.13
C ASP A 13 22.40 10.69 10.82
N SER A 14 21.21 10.05 10.85
CA SER A 14 20.34 9.93 9.68
C SER A 14 19.93 11.27 9.07
N ARG A 15 19.65 12.30 9.90
CA ARG A 15 19.35 13.65 9.41
C ARG A 15 20.57 14.31 8.80
N TYR A 16 21.72 14.21 9.47
CA TYR A 16 22.98 14.76 8.94
C TYR A 16 23.33 14.14 7.59
N LEU A 17 23.24 12.81 7.47
CA LEU A 17 23.51 12.11 6.21
C LEU A 17 22.56 12.52 5.09
N ARG A 18 21.25 12.66 5.38
CA ARG A 18 20.23 13.00 4.39
C ARG A 18 20.18 14.50 4.06
N ASP A 19 20.14 15.35 5.09
CA ASP A 19 19.84 16.76 4.92
C ASP A 19 21.07 17.61 4.61
N ASP A 20 22.22 17.29 5.23
CA ASP A 20 23.47 18.01 5.00
C ASP A 20 24.31 17.36 3.88
N LEU A 21 24.50 16.02 3.91
CA LEU A 21 25.37 15.30 2.95
C LEU A 21 24.62 14.79 1.72
N LYS A 22 23.28 14.86 1.68
CA LYS A 22 22.42 14.42 0.55
C LYS A 22 22.57 12.93 0.21
N LEU A 23 22.89 12.07 1.19
CA LEU A 23 23.03 10.62 1.04
C LEU A 23 21.66 9.95 1.21
N TYR A 24 20.89 9.92 0.13
CA TYR A 24 19.49 9.49 0.14
C TYR A 24 19.30 7.96 0.13
N SER A 25 20.37 7.14 0.03
CA SER A 25 20.26 5.70 0.30
C SER A 25 19.87 5.42 1.76
N VAL A 26 20.19 6.34 2.67
CA VAL A 26 19.74 6.31 4.06
C VAL A 26 18.29 6.74 4.13
N LYS A 27 17.35 5.78 4.21
CA LYS A 27 15.90 6.07 4.22
C LYS A 27 15.37 6.28 5.63
N ASP A 28 14.40 7.19 5.79
CA ASP A 28 13.71 7.41 7.05
C ASP A 28 12.31 6.77 7.07
N GLY A 29 12.21 5.54 7.61
CA GLY A 29 10.95 4.82 7.72
C GLY A 29 10.26 4.92 9.07
N CYS A 30 11.00 5.20 10.17
CA CYS A 30 10.39 5.26 11.50
C CYS A 30 11.01 6.29 12.45
N SER A 31 12.24 6.73 12.24
CA SER A 31 13.01 7.61 13.15
C SER A 31 13.12 7.12 14.62
N GLU A 32 12.81 5.85 14.90
CA GLU A 32 12.65 5.27 16.24
C GLU A 32 13.56 4.05 16.51
N GLY A 33 14.46 3.72 15.57
CA GLY A 33 15.34 2.57 15.69
C GLY A 33 14.72 1.20 15.40
N ALA A 34 13.46 1.14 14.93
CA ALA A 34 12.76 -0.13 14.72
C ALA A 34 13.02 -0.73 13.33
N CYS A 35 12.76 0.02 12.24
CA CYS A 35 12.60 -0.54 10.89
C CYS A 35 13.91 -0.91 10.16
N GLY A 36 15.05 -0.28 10.49
CA GLY A 36 16.34 -0.56 9.86
C GLY A 36 16.54 -0.01 8.44
N THR A 37 15.61 0.78 7.89
CA THR A 37 15.77 1.39 6.55
C THR A 37 16.95 2.39 6.49
N CYS A 38 17.34 2.93 7.64
CA CYS A 38 18.47 3.83 7.82
C CYS A 38 19.76 3.12 8.24
N THR A 39 19.90 1.82 8.03
CA THR A 39 21.11 1.07 8.38
C THR A 39 22.29 1.55 7.54
N ILE A 40 23.41 1.81 8.22
CA ILE A 40 24.72 2.15 7.69
C ILE A 40 25.78 1.22 8.29
N VAL A 41 26.99 1.18 7.75
CA VAL A 41 28.12 0.47 8.37
C VAL A 41 29.01 1.49 9.09
N VAL A 42 29.26 1.24 10.36
CA VAL A 42 30.16 2.05 11.20
C VAL A 42 31.23 1.14 11.78
N ASP A 43 32.51 1.38 11.42
CA ASP A 43 33.63 0.54 11.82
C ASP A 43 33.38 -0.96 11.59
N GLY A 44 32.86 -1.32 10.40
CA GLY A 44 32.54 -2.70 10.00
C GLY A 44 31.28 -3.30 10.61
N LYS A 45 30.46 -2.53 11.36
CA LYS A 45 29.23 -3.01 12.01
C LYS A 45 27.99 -2.31 11.48
N ALA A 46 26.93 -3.07 11.23
CA ALA A 46 25.62 -2.50 10.86
C ALA A 46 24.98 -1.75 12.04
N ILE A 47 24.71 -0.47 11.86
CA ILE A 47 24.11 0.42 12.86
C ILE A 47 22.96 1.21 12.22
N LYS A 48 21.86 1.41 12.96
CA LYS A 48 20.75 2.28 12.54
C LYS A 48 21.12 3.74 12.81
N SER A 49 21.29 4.54 11.77
CA SER A 49 21.72 5.94 11.89
C SER A 49 20.73 6.83 12.64
N CYS A 50 19.42 6.49 12.66
CA CYS A 50 18.42 7.28 13.39
C CYS A 50 18.55 7.24 14.92
N VAL A 51 19.32 6.29 15.49
CA VAL A 51 19.65 6.22 16.93
C VAL A 51 21.10 6.57 17.24
N LEU A 52 21.92 6.80 16.21
CA LEU A 52 23.27 7.32 16.33
C LEU A 52 23.24 8.85 16.35
N THR A 53 23.99 9.49 17.21
CA THR A 53 24.17 10.94 17.18
C THR A 53 25.48 11.28 16.45
N THR A 54 25.51 12.39 15.74
CA THR A 54 26.73 12.87 15.06
C THR A 54 27.92 13.00 16.02
N LYS A 55 27.67 13.33 17.31
CA LYS A 55 28.69 13.33 18.36
C LYS A 55 29.36 11.96 18.55
N ARG A 56 28.58 10.87 18.49
CA ARG A 56 29.10 9.49 18.61
C ARG A 56 29.74 8.98 17.32
N ALA A 57 29.46 9.64 16.20
CA ALA A 57 30.01 9.33 14.89
C ALA A 57 31.40 9.97 14.64
N VAL A 58 31.80 10.95 15.44
CA VAL A 58 33.11 11.63 15.30
C VAL A 58 34.26 10.63 15.42
N GLY A 59 35.14 10.65 14.44
CA GLY A 59 36.36 9.79 14.39
C GLY A 59 36.09 8.34 13.97
N ARG A 60 34.88 8.00 13.55
CA ARG A 60 34.54 6.66 13.05
C ARG A 60 34.48 6.62 11.53
N ASN A 61 34.76 5.45 10.96
CA ASN A 61 34.53 5.18 9.55
C ASN A 61 33.05 4.87 9.32
N ILE A 62 32.36 5.70 8.53
CA ILE A 62 30.96 5.56 8.17
C ILE A 62 30.86 5.24 6.68
N LEU A 63 30.16 4.15 6.35
CA LEU A 63 29.94 3.71 4.99
C LEU A 63 28.43 3.63 4.73
N THR A 64 27.99 4.27 3.65
CA THR A 64 26.64 4.14 3.07
C THR A 64 26.73 3.46 1.71
N VAL A 65 25.61 3.17 1.06
CA VAL A 65 25.60 2.53 -0.26
C VAL A 65 26.38 3.33 -1.30
N GLU A 66 26.34 4.65 -1.22
CA GLU A 66 27.07 5.53 -2.14
C GLU A 66 28.58 5.31 -2.08
N GLY A 67 29.12 4.94 -0.91
CA GLY A 67 30.53 4.70 -0.66
C GLY A 67 31.03 3.29 -0.97
N LEU A 68 30.17 2.36 -1.38
CA LEU A 68 30.57 1.02 -1.83
C LEU A 68 31.40 1.12 -3.12
N SER A 69 32.38 0.19 -3.32
CA SER A 69 33.05 0.04 -4.62
C SER A 69 32.07 -0.39 -5.71
N ASP A 70 32.41 -0.15 -6.97
CA ASP A 70 31.56 -0.53 -8.10
C ASP A 70 31.36 -2.05 -8.16
N GLU A 71 32.39 -2.83 -7.85
CA GLU A 71 32.29 -4.29 -7.73
C GLU A 71 31.20 -4.72 -6.74
N TRP A 72 31.14 -4.13 -5.57
CA TRP A 72 30.11 -4.44 -4.57
C TRP A 72 28.72 -3.96 -5.01
N LYS A 73 28.65 -2.75 -5.60
CA LYS A 73 27.39 -2.21 -6.14
C LYS A 73 26.80 -3.12 -7.21
N ASP A 74 27.61 -3.53 -8.18
CA ASP A 74 27.18 -4.37 -9.30
C ASP A 74 26.83 -5.78 -8.81
N ALA A 75 27.58 -6.36 -7.87
CA ALA A 75 27.23 -7.62 -7.24
C ALA A 75 25.86 -7.58 -6.55
N PHE A 76 25.56 -6.52 -5.78
CA PHE A 76 24.24 -6.37 -5.14
C PHE A 76 23.13 -6.12 -6.15
N VAL A 77 23.33 -5.26 -7.16
CA VAL A 77 22.35 -4.98 -8.20
C VAL A 77 22.01 -6.25 -8.95
N TYR A 78 23.03 -6.98 -9.43
CA TYR A 78 22.83 -8.23 -10.14
C TYR A 78 22.13 -9.28 -9.28
N ALA A 79 22.67 -9.57 -8.10
CA ALA A 79 22.15 -10.64 -7.26
C ALA A 79 20.68 -10.38 -6.85
N PHE A 80 20.37 -9.15 -6.43
CA PHE A 80 19.01 -8.80 -6.01
C PHE A 80 18.02 -8.76 -7.19
N GLY A 81 18.46 -8.36 -8.36
CA GLY A 81 17.68 -8.42 -9.59
C GLY A 81 17.44 -9.86 -10.03
N ALA A 82 18.51 -10.66 -10.12
CA ALA A 82 18.47 -12.05 -10.57
C ALA A 82 17.60 -12.95 -9.69
N VAL A 83 17.60 -12.79 -8.36
CA VAL A 83 16.72 -13.57 -7.47
C VAL A 83 15.34 -12.94 -7.30
N GLY A 84 15.11 -11.69 -7.76
CA GLY A 84 13.85 -10.97 -7.57
C GLY A 84 13.63 -10.48 -6.13
N ALA A 85 14.71 -10.04 -5.45
CA ALA A 85 14.67 -9.59 -4.05
C ALA A 85 14.05 -8.20 -3.87
N VAL A 86 13.87 -7.42 -4.93
CA VAL A 86 13.39 -6.03 -4.89
C VAL A 86 11.91 -5.94 -5.23
N GLN A 87 11.12 -5.32 -4.35
CA GLN A 87 9.76 -4.90 -4.65
C GLN A 87 9.65 -3.36 -4.57
N CYS A 88 9.08 -2.78 -3.51
CA CYS A 88 8.98 -1.32 -3.42
C CYS A 88 10.34 -0.62 -3.33
N GLY A 89 11.37 -1.27 -2.79
CA GLY A 89 12.75 -0.78 -2.74
C GLY A 89 13.10 0.04 -1.50
N PHE A 90 12.13 0.49 -0.71
CA PHE A 90 12.38 1.42 0.40
C PHE A 90 13.30 0.86 1.50
N CYS A 91 13.19 -0.43 1.81
CA CYS A 91 14.07 -1.10 2.80
C CYS A 91 15.41 -1.58 2.22
N ILE A 92 15.53 -1.67 0.89
CA ILE A 92 16.63 -2.39 0.24
C ILE A 92 18.01 -1.77 0.52
N PRO A 93 18.22 -0.45 0.45
CA PRO A 93 19.53 0.12 0.80
C PRO A 93 19.99 -0.25 2.22
N GLY A 94 19.07 -0.26 3.19
CA GLY A 94 19.38 -0.71 4.55
C GLY A 94 19.70 -2.22 4.63
N MET A 95 19.06 -3.06 3.81
CA MET A 95 19.37 -4.50 3.69
C MET A 95 20.76 -4.71 3.04
N VAL A 96 21.09 -3.92 2.01
CA VAL A 96 22.42 -3.92 1.37
C VAL A 96 23.50 -3.61 2.41
N MET A 97 23.31 -2.58 3.24
CA MET A 97 24.31 -2.21 4.26
C MET A 97 24.42 -3.26 5.37
N ALA A 98 23.31 -3.89 5.78
CA ALA A 98 23.34 -5.01 6.72
C ALA A 98 24.09 -6.23 6.14
N GLY A 99 23.83 -6.56 4.87
CA GLY A 99 24.55 -7.59 4.12
C GLY A 99 26.04 -7.25 3.95
N THR A 100 26.36 -6.00 3.63
CA THR A 100 27.75 -5.52 3.52
C THR A 100 28.53 -5.72 4.84
N ALA A 101 27.93 -5.34 5.98
CA ALA A 101 28.58 -5.53 7.28
C ALA A 101 28.84 -7.03 7.59
N LEU A 102 27.92 -7.91 7.19
CA LEU A 102 28.12 -9.36 7.30
C LEU A 102 29.26 -9.83 6.40
N LEU A 103 29.21 -9.50 5.11
CA LEU A 103 30.14 -10.01 4.10
C LEU A 103 31.56 -9.46 4.25
N GLN A 104 31.74 -8.26 4.79
CA GLN A 104 33.05 -7.73 5.16
C GLN A 104 33.74 -8.57 6.25
N ASN A 105 32.99 -9.25 7.09
CA ASN A 105 33.51 -10.07 8.19
C ASN A 105 33.47 -11.58 7.89
N ASN A 106 32.56 -12.04 7.02
CA ASN A 106 32.39 -13.44 6.63
C ASN A 106 31.90 -13.52 5.18
N LEU A 107 32.78 -13.84 4.26
CA LEU A 107 32.44 -14.03 2.84
C LEU A 107 31.79 -15.40 2.54
N ASN A 108 31.72 -16.31 3.51
CA ASN A 108 31.08 -17.61 3.35
C ASN A 108 29.92 -17.79 4.37
N PRO A 109 28.91 -16.91 4.36
CA PRO A 109 27.82 -16.96 5.33
C PRO A 109 26.88 -18.13 5.06
N THR A 110 26.33 -18.69 6.14
CA THR A 110 25.19 -19.58 6.08
C THR A 110 23.89 -18.77 5.96
N GLU A 111 22.78 -19.44 5.64
CA GLU A 111 21.46 -18.81 5.63
C GLU A 111 21.11 -18.21 7.00
N GLU A 112 21.46 -18.88 8.10
CA GLU A 112 21.22 -18.41 9.47
C GLU A 112 22.06 -17.17 9.80
N ASP A 113 23.30 -17.06 9.30
CA ASP A 113 24.11 -15.85 9.45
C ASP A 113 23.45 -14.66 8.77
N VAL A 114 22.89 -14.86 7.57
CA VAL A 114 22.15 -13.81 6.84
C VAL A 114 20.88 -13.43 7.59
N LYS A 115 20.08 -14.38 8.06
CA LYS A 115 18.88 -14.13 8.88
C LYS A 115 19.24 -13.32 10.13
N TYR A 116 20.33 -13.69 10.81
CA TYR A 116 20.79 -12.97 11.99
C TYR A 116 21.23 -11.54 11.66
N ALA A 117 21.95 -11.33 10.57
CA ALA A 117 22.38 -9.99 10.12
C ALA A 117 21.17 -9.09 9.81
N LEU A 118 20.11 -9.65 9.22
CA LEU A 118 18.90 -8.93 8.83
C LEU A 118 17.87 -8.75 9.94
N ARG A 119 18.04 -9.31 11.15
CA ARG A 119 17.04 -9.29 12.24
C ARG A 119 16.59 -7.88 12.66
N GLY A 120 17.38 -6.86 12.35
CA GLY A 120 17.09 -5.46 12.63
C GLY A 120 16.48 -4.68 11.46
N ASN A 121 16.25 -5.32 10.33
CA ASN A 121 15.79 -4.71 9.09
C ASN A 121 14.42 -5.28 8.69
N ILE A 122 13.39 -4.43 8.63
CA ILE A 122 12.03 -4.85 8.32
C ILE A 122 11.73 -4.66 6.83
N CYS A 123 11.09 -5.67 6.23
CA CYS A 123 10.48 -5.59 4.91
C CYS A 123 9.02 -6.05 4.99
N ARG A 124 8.10 -5.25 4.45
CA ARG A 124 6.67 -5.59 4.41
C ARG A 124 6.27 -6.29 3.10
N CYS A 125 7.11 -6.23 2.07
CA CYS A 125 6.79 -6.67 0.71
C CYS A 125 7.19 -8.11 0.43
N THR A 126 8.43 -8.52 0.77
CA THR A 126 9.13 -9.66 0.12
C THR A 126 9.00 -11.00 0.83
N GLY A 127 8.69 -11.01 2.14
CA GLY A 127 8.78 -12.23 2.96
C GLY A 127 10.22 -12.72 3.19
N TYR A 128 11.24 -11.90 2.91
CA TYR A 128 12.68 -12.09 3.16
C TYR A 128 13.39 -13.16 2.34
N LYS A 129 12.76 -14.27 1.96
CA LYS A 129 13.41 -15.40 1.27
C LYS A 129 14.33 -14.95 0.13
N LYS A 130 13.81 -14.12 -0.78
CA LYS A 130 14.57 -13.61 -1.93
C LYS A 130 15.72 -12.66 -1.53
N ILE A 131 15.57 -11.91 -0.45
CA ILE A 131 16.65 -11.04 0.07
C ILE A 131 17.78 -11.89 0.63
N ILE A 132 17.47 -12.97 1.35
CA ILE A 132 18.46 -13.92 1.89
C ILE A 132 19.20 -14.60 0.73
N GLU A 133 18.46 -15.14 -0.24
CA GLU A 133 19.03 -15.73 -1.47
C GLU A 133 19.95 -14.72 -2.20
N GLY A 134 19.53 -13.46 -2.28
CA GLY A 134 20.31 -12.38 -2.91
C GLY A 134 21.63 -12.12 -2.20
N ILE A 135 21.66 -12.02 -0.87
CA ILE A 135 22.90 -11.82 -0.10
C ILE A 135 23.85 -13.02 -0.23
N LEU A 136 23.29 -14.24 -0.21
CA LEU A 136 24.10 -15.45 -0.45
C LEU A 136 24.69 -15.47 -1.86
N LEU A 137 23.96 -14.99 -2.87
CA LEU A 137 24.48 -14.86 -4.24
C LEU A 137 25.56 -13.78 -4.34
N VAL A 138 25.40 -12.62 -3.66
CA VAL A 138 26.47 -11.61 -3.56
C VAL A 138 27.76 -12.21 -3.00
N ALA A 139 27.66 -13.02 -1.93
CA ALA A 139 28.81 -13.71 -1.36
C ALA A 139 29.53 -14.62 -2.38
N LYS A 140 28.77 -15.36 -3.20
CA LYS A 140 29.33 -16.21 -4.26
C LYS A 140 30.03 -15.38 -5.34
N ILE A 141 29.43 -14.27 -5.75
CA ILE A 141 30.03 -13.35 -6.74
C ILE A 141 31.36 -12.80 -6.22
N LEU A 142 31.38 -12.29 -4.99
CA LEU A 142 32.60 -11.71 -4.40
C LEU A 142 33.71 -12.76 -4.15
N ARG A 143 33.39 -14.06 -4.10
CA ARG A 143 34.38 -15.16 -4.07
C ARG A 143 34.78 -15.65 -5.45
N GLY A 144 34.19 -15.12 -6.53
CA GLY A 144 34.43 -15.58 -7.91
C GLY A 144 33.78 -16.92 -8.26
N GLU A 145 32.82 -17.39 -7.45
CA GLU A 145 32.06 -18.65 -7.67
C GLU A 145 30.83 -18.44 -8.58
N ALA A 146 30.43 -17.20 -8.81
CA ALA A 146 29.37 -16.81 -9.74
C ALA A 146 29.80 -15.54 -10.47
N SER A 147 29.43 -15.41 -11.75
CA SER A 147 29.67 -14.23 -12.56
C SER A 147 28.47 -13.27 -12.53
N VAL A 148 28.74 -11.97 -12.67
CA VAL A 148 27.74 -10.96 -13.00
C VAL A 148 27.50 -11.05 -14.51
N ASP A 149 26.25 -11.26 -14.91
CA ASP A 149 25.84 -11.19 -16.31
C ASP A 149 25.45 -9.74 -16.61
N GLU A 150 26.35 -8.99 -17.25
CA GLU A 150 26.16 -7.58 -17.57
C GLU A 150 25.03 -7.36 -18.61
N ASP A 151 24.69 -8.38 -19.37
CA ASP A 151 23.67 -8.30 -20.42
C ASP A 151 22.24 -8.46 -19.87
N LEU A 152 22.07 -8.94 -18.64
CA LEU A 152 20.76 -9.04 -17.98
C LEU A 152 20.05 -7.68 -17.80
N GLU A 153 20.78 -6.59 -17.62
CA GLU A 153 20.22 -5.23 -17.60
C GLU A 153 19.88 -4.71 -19.01
N LYS A 154 20.53 -5.22 -20.03
CA LYS A 154 20.39 -4.75 -21.43
C LYS A 154 19.24 -5.44 -22.16
N GLY A 155 18.75 -6.53 -21.65
CA GLY A 155 17.50 -7.21 -21.99
C GLY A 155 17.35 -7.64 -23.44
N ASP A 156 17.16 -8.93 -23.63
CA ASP A 156 16.58 -9.52 -24.83
C ASP A 156 15.06 -9.30 -24.89
N VAL A 157 14.39 -9.88 -25.86
CA VAL A 157 12.93 -9.91 -25.94
C VAL A 157 12.39 -10.85 -24.86
N TYR A 158 11.54 -10.31 -23.98
CA TYR A 158 10.93 -11.08 -22.89
C TYR A 158 9.41 -11.05 -23.00
N GLY A 159 8.79 -12.21 -23.01
CA GLY A 159 7.34 -12.38 -22.94
C GLY A 159 6.77 -12.18 -21.54
N VAL A 160 5.46 -11.93 -21.49
CA VAL A 160 4.69 -11.96 -20.24
C VAL A 160 4.72 -13.38 -19.67
N GLY A 161 4.96 -13.49 -18.34
CA GLY A 161 5.15 -14.78 -17.67
C GLY A 161 6.60 -15.26 -17.62
N GLN A 162 7.49 -14.74 -18.46
CA GLN A 162 8.92 -14.99 -18.34
C GLN A 162 9.55 -14.17 -17.21
N ARG A 163 10.66 -14.66 -16.68
CA ARG A 163 11.40 -13.97 -15.62
C ARG A 163 12.27 -12.87 -16.23
N ALA A 164 11.79 -11.64 -16.21
CA ALA A 164 12.55 -10.46 -16.63
C ALA A 164 13.28 -9.80 -15.45
N PHE A 165 14.42 -9.20 -15.74
CA PHE A 165 15.12 -8.33 -14.81
C PHE A 165 14.28 -7.06 -14.58
N ARG A 166 14.03 -6.69 -13.32
CA ARG A 166 13.18 -5.55 -13.00
C ARG A 166 13.81 -4.24 -13.48
N VAL A 167 13.07 -3.45 -14.28
CA VAL A 167 13.58 -2.21 -14.94
C VAL A 167 14.04 -1.12 -13.96
N ASP A 168 13.66 -1.20 -12.70
CA ASP A 168 14.00 -0.20 -11.66
C ASP A 168 14.90 -0.74 -10.55
N VAL A 169 15.48 -1.94 -10.72
CA VAL A 169 16.26 -2.60 -9.66
C VAL A 169 17.47 -1.79 -9.23
N ARG A 170 18.26 -1.28 -10.19
CA ARG A 170 19.51 -0.55 -9.91
C ARG A 170 19.27 0.69 -9.04
N LYS A 171 18.28 1.53 -9.39
CA LYS A 171 17.96 2.73 -8.63
C LYS A 171 17.42 2.43 -7.22
N LYS A 172 16.76 1.28 -7.03
CA LYS A 172 16.23 0.83 -5.74
C LYS A 172 17.31 0.19 -4.86
N VAL A 173 18.18 -0.63 -5.43
CA VAL A 173 19.29 -1.28 -4.70
C VAL A 173 20.32 -0.25 -4.24
N LEU A 174 20.70 0.65 -5.12
CA LEU A 174 21.70 1.68 -4.83
C LEU A 174 21.11 2.92 -4.12
N GLY A 175 19.80 2.98 -3.95
CA GLY A 175 19.13 4.00 -3.15
C GLY A 175 19.02 5.39 -3.77
N PHE A 176 19.45 5.59 -5.04
CA PHE A 176 19.33 6.89 -5.70
C PHE A 176 17.94 7.14 -6.34
N GLY A 177 17.06 6.12 -6.39
CA GLY A 177 15.67 6.31 -6.73
C GLY A 177 14.97 7.16 -5.68
N LYS A 178 14.26 8.20 -6.11
CA LYS A 178 13.69 9.21 -5.22
C LYS A 178 12.27 8.88 -4.83
N TYR A 179 12.02 8.88 -3.53
CA TYR A 179 10.69 8.98 -2.91
C TYR A 179 10.43 10.45 -2.57
N PRO A 180 9.20 10.91 -2.37
CA PRO A 180 8.94 12.34 -2.07
C PRO A 180 9.74 12.88 -0.89
N ASP A 181 9.97 12.07 0.15
CA ASP A 181 10.81 12.49 1.28
C ASP A 181 12.26 12.78 0.91
N ASP A 182 12.78 12.19 -0.18
CA ASP A 182 14.14 12.42 -0.69
C ASP A 182 14.26 13.69 -1.56
N ILE A 183 13.15 14.34 -1.88
CA ILE A 183 13.12 15.52 -2.75
C ILE A 183 13.17 16.78 -1.88
N VAL A 184 14.09 17.67 -2.21
CA VAL A 184 14.23 18.99 -1.60
C VAL A 184 14.16 20.03 -2.72
N MET A 185 13.39 21.08 -2.50
CA MET A 185 13.23 22.22 -3.41
C MET A 185 13.69 23.49 -2.72
N ASP A 186 14.10 24.49 -3.49
CA ASP A 186 14.45 25.80 -2.95
C ASP A 186 13.22 26.42 -2.30
N ASP A 187 13.43 27.14 -1.20
CA ASP A 187 12.39 27.80 -0.39
C ASP A 187 11.26 26.88 0.11
N MET A 188 11.50 25.55 0.13
CA MET A 188 10.51 24.57 0.57
C MET A 188 10.25 24.68 2.08
N VAL A 189 8.98 24.77 2.43
CA VAL A 189 8.49 24.76 3.81
C VAL A 189 7.76 23.45 4.14
N TYR A 190 7.38 23.28 5.40
CA TYR A 190 6.78 22.06 5.93
C TYR A 190 5.41 22.32 6.51
N VAL A 191 4.48 21.40 6.30
CA VAL A 191 3.13 21.45 6.89
C VAL A 191 2.82 20.15 7.63
N SER A 192 2.16 20.27 8.78
CA SER A 192 1.61 19.12 9.51
C SER A 192 0.41 19.52 10.34
N ALA A 193 -0.53 18.59 10.54
CA ALA A 193 -1.71 18.79 11.33
C ALA A 193 -1.44 18.72 12.85
N VAL A 194 -2.10 19.57 13.60
CA VAL A 194 -2.38 19.37 15.03
C VAL A 194 -3.64 18.51 15.09
N ARG A 195 -3.54 17.34 15.74
CA ARG A 195 -4.57 16.32 15.68
C ARG A 195 -5.30 16.15 17.01
N SER A 196 -6.56 15.77 16.93
CA SER A 196 -7.35 15.39 18.11
C SER A 196 -6.76 14.17 18.81
N LYS A 197 -6.71 14.24 20.13
CA LYS A 197 -6.41 13.10 21.02
C LYS A 197 -7.68 12.38 21.51
N TYR A 198 -8.85 12.94 21.21
CA TYR A 198 -10.14 12.40 21.62
C TYR A 198 -10.84 11.72 20.44
N PRO A 199 -11.47 10.57 20.66
CA PRO A 199 -12.24 9.88 19.62
C PRO A 199 -13.53 10.64 19.26
N ARG A 200 -14.13 11.35 20.25
CA ARG A 200 -15.31 12.18 20.05
C ARG A 200 -15.29 13.34 21.08
N ALA A 201 -15.13 14.53 20.58
CA ALA A 201 -15.14 15.74 21.40
C ALA A 201 -15.57 16.94 20.56
N ARG A 202 -16.27 17.89 21.16
CA ARG A 202 -16.54 19.19 20.53
C ARG A 202 -15.31 20.09 20.66
N VAL A 203 -14.86 20.66 19.58
CA VAL A 203 -13.78 21.65 19.56
C VAL A 203 -14.39 23.00 20.00
N LEU A 204 -14.03 23.45 21.20
CA LEU A 204 -14.58 24.70 21.75
C LEU A 204 -13.79 25.93 21.28
N LYS A 205 -12.46 25.81 21.24
CA LYS A 205 -11.56 26.89 20.87
C LYS A 205 -10.22 26.37 20.35
N ILE A 206 -9.68 27.07 19.35
CA ILE A 206 -8.32 26.85 18.81
C ILE A 206 -7.50 28.12 19.09
N ASP A 207 -6.51 28.04 19.98
CA ASP A 207 -5.57 29.14 20.26
C ASP A 207 -4.19 28.82 19.65
N ALA A 208 -3.91 29.38 18.49
CA ALA A 208 -2.67 29.25 17.77
C ALA A 208 -1.69 30.43 18.02
N SER A 209 -2.06 31.43 18.79
CA SER A 209 -1.32 32.68 18.95
C SER A 209 0.18 32.49 19.30
N LYS A 210 0.49 31.56 20.19
CA LYS A 210 1.87 31.25 20.58
C LYS A 210 2.65 30.50 19.50
N ALA A 211 1.98 29.72 18.68
CA ALA A 211 2.60 29.03 17.55
C ALA A 211 2.93 30.02 16.44
N GLU A 212 2.01 30.92 16.12
CA GLU A 212 2.18 31.94 15.09
C GLU A 212 3.27 32.96 15.47
N ALA A 213 3.42 33.28 16.76
CA ALA A 213 4.47 34.15 17.25
C ALA A 213 5.88 33.54 17.20
N LEU A 214 6.02 32.21 16.92
CA LEU A 214 7.32 31.55 16.87
C LEU A 214 8.04 31.92 15.56
N PRO A 215 9.27 32.47 15.59
CA PRO A 215 10.01 32.80 14.38
C PRO A 215 10.20 31.57 13.47
N GLY A 216 9.93 31.74 12.16
CA GLY A 216 9.97 30.70 11.14
C GLY A 216 8.67 29.92 11.00
N VAL A 217 7.59 30.28 11.71
CA VAL A 217 6.23 29.85 11.42
C VAL A 217 5.61 30.82 10.42
N LEU A 218 5.10 30.28 9.30
CA LEU A 218 4.41 31.08 8.27
C LEU A 218 2.97 31.39 8.68
N GLY A 219 2.35 30.47 9.43
CA GLY A 219 1.00 30.62 9.95
C GLY A 219 0.36 29.29 10.34
N VAL A 220 -0.87 29.40 10.83
CA VAL A 220 -1.72 28.27 11.18
C VAL A 220 -3.01 28.34 10.37
N LEU A 221 -3.32 27.28 9.61
CA LEU A 221 -4.54 27.17 8.82
C LEU A 221 -5.60 26.39 9.61
N THR A 222 -6.85 26.81 9.50
CA THR A 222 -8.02 26.18 10.12
C THR A 222 -9.03 25.77 9.07
N ALA A 223 -10.13 25.15 9.47
CA ALA A 223 -11.22 24.79 8.57
C ALA A 223 -11.77 25.98 7.77
N ALA A 224 -11.66 27.21 8.30
CA ALA A 224 -12.07 28.44 7.60
C ALA A 224 -11.20 28.78 6.38
N ASP A 225 -9.98 28.24 6.30
CA ASP A 225 -9.07 28.43 5.15
C ASP A 225 -9.34 27.44 4.01
N VAL A 226 -10.21 26.45 4.21
CA VAL A 226 -10.51 25.39 3.23
C VAL A 226 -11.79 25.74 2.47
N PRO A 227 -11.73 25.95 1.15
CA PRO A 227 -12.90 26.33 0.36
C PRO A 227 -14.06 25.31 0.45
N ASN A 228 -13.76 24.02 0.36
CA ASN A 228 -14.70 22.94 0.63
C ASN A 228 -14.04 21.96 1.61
N ASN A 229 -14.48 22.03 2.88
CA ASN A 229 -13.85 21.29 3.98
C ASN A 229 -14.22 19.80 3.99
N LYS A 230 -14.28 19.16 2.80
CA LYS A 230 -14.60 17.74 2.63
C LYS A 230 -13.72 17.11 1.59
N VAL A 231 -13.22 15.91 1.93
CA VAL A 231 -12.57 14.97 1.01
C VAL A 231 -13.18 13.59 1.18
N GLY A 232 -12.74 12.63 0.40
CA GLY A 232 -13.16 11.23 0.47
C GLY A 232 -13.24 10.58 -0.90
N HIS A 233 -12.75 9.36 -0.99
CA HIS A 233 -12.55 8.65 -2.24
C HIS A 233 -13.87 8.39 -3.00
N ILE A 234 -14.88 7.81 -2.32
CA ILE A 234 -16.21 7.55 -2.87
C ILE A 234 -17.27 8.47 -2.28
N GLN A 235 -17.25 8.64 -0.95
CA GLN A 235 -18.14 9.54 -0.22
C GLN A 235 -17.30 10.67 0.39
N GLN A 236 -17.70 11.92 0.12
CA GLN A 236 -17.01 13.10 0.65
C GLN A 236 -17.52 13.39 2.06
N ASP A 237 -17.28 12.49 2.98
CA ASP A 237 -17.71 12.58 4.38
C ASP A 237 -16.57 12.91 5.36
N TRP A 238 -15.34 12.97 4.86
CA TRP A 238 -14.14 13.22 5.66
C TRP A 238 -13.84 14.72 5.73
N ASP A 239 -13.84 15.28 6.94
CA ASP A 239 -13.46 16.68 7.13
C ASP A 239 -11.95 16.86 6.94
N VAL A 240 -11.54 17.86 6.15
CA VAL A 240 -10.11 18.24 6.02
C VAL A 240 -9.57 18.68 7.38
N MET A 241 -10.34 19.52 8.07
CA MET A 241 -10.10 19.94 9.45
C MET A 241 -11.42 20.08 10.19
N ILE A 242 -11.44 19.78 11.48
CA ILE A 242 -12.59 19.99 12.35
C ILE A 242 -12.62 21.45 12.79
N ALA A 243 -13.72 22.14 12.52
CA ALA A 243 -13.90 23.55 12.88
C ALA A 243 -14.21 23.73 14.38
N GLU A 244 -14.03 24.96 14.90
CA GLU A 244 -14.59 25.34 16.19
C GLU A 244 -16.11 25.16 16.17
N GLY A 245 -16.65 24.58 17.23
CA GLY A 245 -18.06 24.20 17.37
C GLY A 245 -18.38 22.79 16.84
N ASP A 246 -17.56 22.22 15.94
CA ASP A 246 -17.76 20.90 15.39
C ASP A 246 -17.21 19.78 16.29
N ILE A 247 -17.60 18.53 15.97
CA ILE A 247 -17.27 17.35 16.76
C ILE A 247 -16.26 16.48 16.00
N THR A 248 -15.17 16.09 16.67
CA THR A 248 -14.21 15.10 16.16
C THR A 248 -14.87 13.73 16.02
N ARG A 249 -14.46 12.95 15.03
CA ARG A 249 -15.00 11.61 14.75
C ARG A 249 -14.05 10.49 15.08
N CYS A 250 -12.74 10.77 15.14
CA CYS A 250 -11.74 9.78 15.60
C CYS A 250 -10.54 10.45 16.25
N VAL A 251 -9.75 9.65 16.96
CA VAL A 251 -8.40 10.07 17.35
C VAL A 251 -7.58 10.28 16.07
N GLY A 252 -6.99 11.46 15.95
CA GLY A 252 -6.17 11.81 14.78
C GLY A 252 -6.83 12.76 13.78
N ASP A 253 -8.12 13.09 13.93
CA ASP A 253 -8.74 14.15 13.14
C ASP A 253 -7.91 15.44 13.19
N ALA A 254 -7.67 16.06 12.04
CA ALA A 254 -6.95 17.30 11.95
C ALA A 254 -7.82 18.45 12.48
N ILE A 255 -7.24 19.30 13.34
CA ILE A 255 -7.92 20.48 13.89
C ILE A 255 -7.41 21.75 13.23
N CYS A 256 -6.10 21.85 13.05
CA CYS A 256 -5.46 22.92 12.30
C CYS A 256 -4.15 22.44 11.69
N LEU A 257 -3.62 23.18 10.71
CA LEU A 257 -2.35 22.90 10.05
C LEU A 257 -1.35 23.99 10.44
N VAL A 258 -0.20 23.60 10.95
CA VAL A 258 0.93 24.50 11.17
C VAL A 258 1.83 24.46 9.94
N VAL A 259 2.25 25.62 9.43
CA VAL A 259 3.19 25.75 8.32
C VAL A 259 4.45 26.46 8.81
N ALA A 260 5.63 25.88 8.61
CA ALA A 260 6.89 26.40 9.12
C ALA A 260 8.07 26.13 8.17
N GLU A 261 9.12 26.94 8.26
CA GLU A 261 10.33 26.87 7.42
C GLU A 261 11.13 25.57 7.59
N THR A 262 11.05 24.94 8.78
CA THR A 262 11.78 23.70 9.06
C THR A 262 10.93 22.74 9.88
N GLU A 263 11.21 21.43 9.77
CA GLU A 263 10.54 20.42 10.59
C GLU A 263 10.73 20.65 12.11
N ASP A 264 11.88 21.17 12.53
CA ASP A 264 12.14 21.45 13.94
C ASP A 264 11.28 22.61 14.47
N ILE A 265 11.10 23.65 13.69
CA ILE A 265 10.18 24.76 14.01
C ILE A 265 8.74 24.25 14.00
N LEU A 266 8.36 23.51 12.95
CA LEU A 266 7.05 22.88 12.82
C LEU A 266 6.67 22.07 14.07
N ASN A 267 7.56 21.15 14.47
CA ASN A 267 7.33 20.30 15.64
C ASN A 267 7.27 21.05 16.97
N LYS A 268 7.98 22.18 17.10
CA LYS A 268 7.86 23.07 18.26
C LYS A 268 6.54 23.84 18.23
N ALA A 269 6.18 24.41 17.08
CA ALA A 269 4.97 25.20 16.91
C ALA A 269 3.70 24.35 17.16
N LYS A 270 3.63 23.11 16.64
CA LYS A 270 2.52 22.17 16.92
C LYS A 270 2.23 22.01 18.42
N LYS A 271 3.26 21.99 19.27
CA LYS A 271 3.14 21.84 20.74
C LYS A 271 2.66 23.12 21.43
N LEU A 272 2.72 24.26 20.78
CA LEU A 272 2.28 25.56 21.30
C LEU A 272 0.82 25.85 21.01
N VAL A 273 0.22 25.18 20.02
CA VAL A 273 -1.22 25.27 19.76
C VAL A 273 -1.98 24.64 20.93
N LYS A 274 -2.95 25.38 21.45
CA LYS A 274 -3.86 24.91 22.48
C LYS A 274 -5.25 24.75 21.89
N ILE A 275 -5.91 23.66 22.25
CA ILE A 275 -7.26 23.35 21.81
C ILE A 275 -8.06 23.00 23.04
N ASP A 276 -9.17 23.70 23.25
CA ASP A 276 -10.12 23.42 24.30
C ASP A 276 -11.21 22.49 23.76
N TYR A 277 -11.50 21.43 24.49
CA TYR A 277 -12.44 20.37 24.10
C TYR A 277 -13.51 20.16 25.16
N GLU A 278 -14.73 19.83 24.70
CA GLU A 278 -15.76 19.16 25.49
C GLU A 278 -15.77 17.68 25.09
N GLU A 279 -15.38 16.79 26.00
CA GLU A 279 -15.43 15.34 25.75
C GLU A 279 -16.86 14.85 25.64
N LEU A 280 -17.13 13.98 24.67
CA LEU A 280 -18.43 13.38 24.41
C LEU A 280 -18.32 11.84 24.38
N GLU A 281 -19.44 11.17 24.67
CA GLU A 281 -19.49 9.70 24.62
C GLU A 281 -19.18 9.18 23.19
N PRO A 282 -18.13 8.34 23.01
CA PRO A 282 -17.81 7.79 21.71
C PRO A 282 -18.56 6.50 21.40
N VAL A 283 -18.80 6.23 20.12
CA VAL A 283 -19.23 4.93 19.60
C VAL A 283 -18.01 4.05 19.38
N ARG A 284 -17.81 3.03 20.24
CA ARG A 284 -16.56 2.27 20.34
C ARG A 284 -16.45 1.06 19.41
N GLY A 285 -17.57 0.62 18.85
CA GLY A 285 -17.62 -0.56 17.99
C GLY A 285 -19.01 -0.84 17.47
N ILE A 286 -19.15 -1.96 16.78
CA ILE A 286 -20.38 -2.35 16.09
C ILE A 286 -21.57 -2.46 17.05
N ALA A 287 -21.36 -3.04 18.24
CA ALA A 287 -22.41 -3.19 19.24
C ALA A 287 -22.97 -1.83 19.70
N ASP A 288 -22.07 -0.86 19.98
CA ASP A 288 -22.48 0.50 20.33
C ASP A 288 -23.21 1.19 19.17
N ALA A 289 -22.69 1.03 17.93
CA ALA A 289 -23.27 1.65 16.75
C ALA A 289 -24.69 1.17 16.42
N LYS A 290 -25.04 -0.04 16.85
CA LYS A 290 -26.37 -0.67 16.67
C LYS A 290 -27.40 -0.23 17.70
N ARG A 291 -27.02 0.40 18.79
CA ARG A 291 -27.96 0.87 19.81
C ARG A 291 -28.86 1.96 19.25
N GLU A 292 -30.15 1.95 19.59
CA GLU A 292 -31.11 2.98 19.16
C GLU A 292 -30.79 4.37 19.73
N ASP A 293 -30.23 4.42 20.93
CA ASP A 293 -29.81 5.64 21.65
C ASP A 293 -28.36 6.04 21.35
N ALA A 294 -27.66 5.33 20.47
CA ALA A 294 -26.26 5.61 20.14
C ALA A 294 -26.05 7.05 19.61
N PRO A 295 -24.99 7.72 20.04
CA PRO A 295 -24.60 8.97 19.41
C PRO A 295 -24.37 8.77 17.91
N LYS A 296 -24.84 9.72 17.09
CA LYS A 296 -24.62 9.68 15.64
C LYS A 296 -23.20 10.15 15.31
N VAL A 297 -22.45 9.32 14.60
CA VAL A 297 -21.12 9.68 14.06
C VAL A 297 -21.28 10.61 12.86
N HIS A 298 -22.25 10.33 11.99
CA HIS A 298 -22.67 11.19 10.88
C HIS A 298 -24.16 11.53 10.97
N SER A 299 -24.59 12.60 10.33
CA SER A 299 -25.98 13.12 10.42
C SER A 299 -27.04 12.09 10.06
N LYS A 300 -26.74 11.16 9.13
CA LYS A 300 -27.64 10.08 8.70
C LYS A 300 -27.68 8.88 9.66
N GLY A 301 -26.86 8.87 10.71
CA GLY A 301 -26.75 7.77 11.67
C GLY A 301 -25.46 6.97 11.51
N ASN A 302 -25.43 5.77 12.12
CA ASN A 302 -24.22 4.94 12.19
C ASN A 302 -24.19 3.80 11.17
N LEU A 303 -25.27 3.50 10.47
CA LEU A 303 -25.28 2.55 9.36
C LEU A 303 -24.71 3.23 8.10
N CYS A 304 -23.52 2.81 7.68
CA CYS A 304 -22.82 3.35 6.53
C CYS A 304 -23.26 2.68 5.22
N GLN A 305 -23.27 1.35 5.19
CA GLN A 305 -23.52 0.54 3.99
C GLN A 305 -24.25 -0.75 4.32
N THR A 306 -25.03 -1.25 3.35
CA THR A 306 -25.67 -2.57 3.40
C THR A 306 -25.43 -3.34 2.11
N ARG A 307 -25.31 -4.67 2.22
CA ARG A 307 -25.26 -5.58 1.06
C ARG A 307 -26.10 -6.82 1.37
N HIS A 308 -26.76 -7.35 0.35
CA HIS A 308 -27.51 -8.58 0.46
C HIS A 308 -27.31 -9.41 -0.80
N VAL A 309 -26.78 -10.62 -0.63
CA VAL A 309 -26.52 -11.58 -1.73
C VAL A 309 -27.36 -12.83 -1.45
N VAL A 310 -28.33 -13.10 -2.32
CA VAL A 310 -29.25 -14.24 -2.19
C VAL A 310 -29.21 -15.08 -3.45
N ARG A 311 -29.17 -16.40 -3.27
CA ARG A 311 -29.34 -17.38 -4.34
C ARG A 311 -30.02 -18.65 -3.78
N GLY A 312 -30.98 -19.19 -4.50
CA GLY A 312 -31.76 -20.35 -4.05
C GLY A 312 -32.54 -20.07 -2.76
N ASP A 313 -32.64 -21.06 -1.89
CA ASP A 313 -33.32 -21.00 -0.60
C ASP A 313 -32.39 -21.58 0.48
N ALA A 314 -31.59 -20.71 1.09
CA ALA A 314 -30.63 -21.10 2.12
C ALA A 314 -31.33 -21.66 3.37
N ALA A 315 -32.45 -21.07 3.78
CA ALA A 315 -33.18 -21.49 4.99
C ALA A 315 -33.71 -22.93 4.84
N LYS A 316 -34.31 -23.23 3.69
CA LYS A 316 -34.77 -24.58 3.37
C LYS A 316 -33.64 -25.57 3.27
N ALA A 317 -32.58 -25.22 2.51
CA ALA A 317 -31.41 -26.08 2.31
C ALA A 317 -30.71 -26.42 3.65
N LEU A 318 -30.58 -25.47 4.55
CA LEU A 318 -30.00 -25.68 5.88
C LEU A 318 -30.89 -26.53 6.79
N ALA A 319 -32.22 -26.35 6.71
CA ALA A 319 -33.17 -27.16 7.47
C ALA A 319 -33.20 -28.65 7.01
N GLU A 320 -32.93 -28.91 5.73
CA GLU A 320 -32.88 -30.24 5.12
C GLU A 320 -31.47 -30.86 5.20
N SER A 321 -30.44 -30.11 5.64
CA SER A 321 -29.06 -30.59 5.76
C SER A 321 -28.93 -31.70 6.80
N LYS A 322 -28.11 -32.70 6.50
CA LYS A 322 -27.78 -33.76 7.46
C LYS A 322 -26.91 -33.24 8.62
N TYR A 323 -25.97 -32.38 8.29
CA TYR A 323 -25.09 -31.70 9.25
C TYR A 323 -25.10 -30.21 9.02
N THR A 324 -25.20 -29.46 10.11
CA THR A 324 -25.16 -27.98 10.10
C THR A 324 -24.26 -27.51 11.24
N VAL A 325 -23.43 -26.54 10.99
CA VAL A 325 -22.59 -25.87 11.99
C VAL A 325 -22.79 -24.35 11.92
N THR A 326 -22.82 -23.71 13.10
CA THR A 326 -22.93 -22.25 13.24
C THR A 326 -21.87 -21.77 14.20
N ASN A 327 -21.06 -20.78 13.76
CA ASN A 327 -20.10 -20.12 14.62
C ASN A 327 -20.04 -18.61 14.36
N SER A 328 -19.63 -17.86 15.37
CA SER A 328 -19.34 -16.42 15.25
C SER A 328 -17.84 -16.19 15.22
N PHE A 329 -17.43 -15.25 14.38
CA PHE A 329 -16.03 -14.93 14.13
C PHE A 329 -15.79 -13.43 14.29
N ARG A 330 -14.56 -13.07 14.72
CA ARG A 330 -14.09 -11.69 14.80
C ARG A 330 -12.71 -11.55 14.19
N THR A 331 -12.50 -10.48 13.43
CA THR A 331 -11.17 -10.07 13.00
C THR A 331 -10.90 -8.62 13.42
N PRO A 332 -9.68 -8.29 13.87
CA PRO A 332 -9.37 -6.94 14.34
C PRO A 332 -9.11 -5.98 13.18
N PHE A 333 -9.08 -4.69 13.47
CA PHE A 333 -8.40 -3.71 12.62
C PHE A 333 -6.96 -4.15 12.40
N THR A 334 -6.46 -3.99 11.17
CA THR A 334 -5.09 -4.36 10.82
C THR A 334 -4.41 -3.21 10.05
N GLU A 335 -3.16 -2.93 10.42
CA GLU A 335 -2.33 -1.90 9.84
C GLU A 335 -1.55 -2.42 8.62
N HIS A 336 -1.49 -1.64 7.55
CA HIS A 336 -0.69 -1.95 6.34
C HIS A 336 0.80 -2.00 6.65
N ALA A 337 1.27 -1.06 7.44
CA ALA A 337 2.66 -0.95 7.89
C ALA A 337 3.68 -0.93 6.72
N PHE A 338 3.35 -0.24 5.63
CA PHE A 338 4.33 0.07 4.59
C PHE A 338 5.50 0.85 5.18
N LEU A 339 6.71 0.63 4.64
CA LEU A 339 7.94 1.18 5.26
C LEU A 339 8.12 2.67 5.00
N GLU A 340 7.62 3.19 3.88
CA GLU A 340 7.58 4.61 3.60
C GLU A 340 6.32 5.22 4.22
N PRO A 341 6.41 6.10 5.24
CA PRO A 341 5.27 6.88 5.67
C PRO A 341 4.72 7.76 4.54
N GLU A 342 3.48 8.16 4.64
CA GLU A 342 2.83 9.06 3.67
C GLU A 342 3.60 10.36 3.56
N CYS A 343 3.91 10.75 2.33
CA CYS A 343 4.63 11.97 2.02
C CYS A 343 4.18 12.56 0.69
N ALA A 344 3.99 13.85 0.63
CA ALA A 344 3.74 14.59 -0.60
C ALA A 344 4.42 15.95 -0.57
N ILE A 345 4.77 16.45 -1.76
CA ILE A 345 5.24 17.83 -1.95
C ILE A 345 4.30 18.50 -2.94
N ALA A 346 3.78 19.66 -2.58
CA ALA A 346 2.96 20.48 -3.45
C ALA A 346 3.61 21.84 -3.69
N PHE A 347 3.45 22.37 -4.90
CA PHE A 347 3.97 23.69 -5.25
C PHE A 347 3.13 24.36 -6.34
N PRO A 348 3.13 25.71 -6.41
CA PRO A 348 2.44 26.45 -7.47
C PRO A 348 2.94 26.00 -8.85
N TYR A 349 2.01 25.72 -9.75
CA TYR A 349 2.32 25.28 -11.10
C TYR A 349 1.26 25.81 -12.06
N LYS A 350 1.67 26.56 -13.08
CA LYS A 350 0.77 27.27 -13.98
C LYS A 350 -0.24 28.12 -13.17
N ASP A 351 -1.52 28.00 -13.44
CA ASP A 351 -2.62 28.64 -12.68
C ASP A 351 -3.19 27.76 -11.55
N GLY A 352 -2.51 26.68 -11.21
CA GLY A 352 -2.92 25.70 -10.20
C GLY A 352 -1.76 25.20 -9.35
N ILE A 353 -1.75 23.87 -9.09
CA ILE A 353 -0.81 23.21 -8.19
C ILE A 353 -0.30 21.91 -8.83
N LYS A 354 0.99 21.63 -8.67
CA LYS A 354 1.56 20.31 -8.91
C LYS A 354 1.87 19.63 -7.59
N ILE A 355 1.53 18.33 -7.51
CA ILE A 355 1.74 17.47 -6.34
C ILE A 355 2.65 16.31 -6.75
N LEU A 356 3.80 16.16 -6.09
CA LEU A 356 4.63 14.96 -6.12
C LEU A 356 4.15 14.05 -4.99
N SER A 357 3.67 12.84 -5.33
CA SER A 357 2.90 12.00 -4.42
C SER A 357 3.41 10.56 -4.35
N THR A 358 2.97 9.84 -3.31
CA THR A 358 3.12 8.38 -3.15
C THR A 358 1.75 7.72 -3.04
N ASP A 359 0.79 8.09 -3.87
CA ASP A 359 -0.56 7.50 -3.88
C ASP A 359 -0.68 6.32 -4.86
N GLN A 360 -1.79 5.59 -4.74
CA GLN A 360 -2.13 4.48 -5.61
C GLN A 360 -2.98 4.90 -6.82
N GLY A 361 -3.46 6.16 -6.86
CA GLY A 361 -4.32 6.69 -7.91
C GLY A 361 -4.12 8.20 -8.11
N ALA A 362 -3.19 8.59 -8.99
CA ALA A 362 -2.87 10.00 -9.24
C ALA A 362 -4.11 10.81 -9.70
N PHE A 363 -5.01 10.20 -10.48
CA PHE A 363 -6.23 10.86 -10.95
C PHE A 363 -7.28 10.99 -9.83
N ASP A 364 -7.33 10.07 -8.88
CA ASP A 364 -8.20 10.17 -7.71
C ASP A 364 -7.70 11.28 -6.78
N THR A 365 -6.39 11.32 -6.49
CA THR A 365 -5.76 12.42 -5.73
C THR A 365 -6.01 13.78 -6.39
N ARG A 366 -5.90 13.87 -7.72
CA ARG A 366 -6.23 15.05 -8.52
C ARG A 366 -7.69 15.48 -8.29
N LYS A 367 -8.63 14.54 -8.45
CA LYS A 367 -10.07 14.77 -8.29
C LYS A 367 -10.42 15.23 -6.88
N GLU A 368 -9.98 14.52 -5.86
CA GLU A 368 -10.28 14.85 -4.45
C GLU A 368 -9.71 16.22 -4.05
N THR A 369 -8.47 16.50 -4.47
CA THR A 369 -7.85 17.81 -4.22
C THR A 369 -8.58 18.94 -4.95
N ALA A 370 -9.00 18.72 -6.19
CA ALA A 370 -9.77 19.70 -6.96
C ALA A 370 -11.14 20.00 -6.31
N ILE A 371 -11.82 18.96 -5.79
CA ILE A 371 -13.07 19.11 -5.04
C ILE A 371 -12.88 19.97 -3.78
N MET A 372 -11.80 19.73 -3.02
CA MET A 372 -11.48 20.55 -1.84
C MET A 372 -11.33 22.03 -2.18
N PHE A 373 -10.72 22.35 -3.32
CA PHE A 373 -10.57 23.73 -3.77
C PHE A 373 -11.81 24.31 -4.48
N GLY A 374 -12.76 23.46 -4.92
CA GLY A 374 -13.84 23.87 -5.81
C GLY A 374 -13.34 24.24 -7.21
N TRP A 375 -12.30 23.55 -7.70
CA TRP A 375 -11.65 23.80 -8.99
C TRP A 375 -11.96 22.72 -10.02
N GLU A 376 -11.73 23.09 -11.30
CA GLU A 376 -11.63 22.09 -12.35
C GLU A 376 -10.41 21.21 -12.12
N PRO A 377 -10.51 19.89 -12.34
CA PRO A 377 -9.43 18.96 -12.06
C PRO A 377 -8.11 19.27 -12.78
N GLU A 378 -8.17 19.90 -13.94
CA GLU A 378 -7.01 20.25 -14.79
C GLU A 378 -6.05 21.24 -14.11
N ARG A 379 -6.50 21.96 -13.11
CA ARG A 379 -5.66 22.86 -12.30
C ARG A 379 -4.79 22.12 -11.28
N ILE A 380 -5.02 20.84 -11.08
CA ILE A 380 -4.21 19.98 -10.21
C ILE A 380 -3.46 18.97 -11.08
N VAL A 381 -2.14 19.00 -11.02
CA VAL A 381 -1.27 18.02 -11.66
C VAL A 381 -0.67 17.12 -10.59
N VAL A 382 -0.89 15.82 -10.68
CA VAL A 382 -0.33 14.83 -9.75
C VAL A 382 0.69 13.96 -10.47
N GLU A 383 1.88 13.84 -9.90
CA GLU A 383 2.98 13.03 -10.41
C GLU A 383 3.44 12.06 -9.32
N ASN A 384 3.29 10.76 -9.58
CA ASN A 384 3.76 9.75 -8.64
C ASN A 384 5.27 9.57 -8.74
N GLN A 385 5.92 9.61 -7.58
CA GLN A 385 7.32 9.27 -7.39
C GLN A 385 7.44 7.76 -7.11
N LEU A 386 8.64 7.27 -6.70
CA LEU A 386 8.72 5.92 -6.17
C LEU A 386 7.85 5.79 -4.92
N ILE A 387 7.15 4.67 -4.80
CA ILE A 387 6.23 4.40 -3.71
C ILE A 387 6.75 3.25 -2.86
N GLY A 388 7.00 3.52 -1.59
CA GLY A 388 7.59 2.58 -0.62
C GLY A 388 6.60 1.60 0.01
N GLY A 389 5.72 1.03 -0.82
CA GLY A 389 4.61 0.16 -0.43
C GLY A 389 3.30 0.94 -0.26
N GLY A 390 2.17 0.27 -0.47
CA GLY A 390 0.84 0.86 -0.31
C GLY A 390 -0.15 -0.16 0.26
N PHE A 391 -0.31 -1.32 -0.38
CA PHE A 391 -1.18 -2.43 0.03
C PHE A 391 -2.67 -2.07 0.13
N GLY A 392 -3.09 -0.95 -0.48
CA GLY A 392 -4.41 -0.34 -0.35
C GLY A 392 -4.44 0.89 0.57
N GLY A 393 -3.48 1.06 1.47
CA GLY A 393 -3.45 2.16 2.43
C GLY A 393 -3.08 3.53 1.85
N LYS A 394 -2.72 3.62 0.58
CA LYS A 394 -2.43 4.86 -0.12
C LYS A 394 -3.44 5.14 -1.26
N GLU A 395 -4.65 4.61 -1.14
CA GLU A 395 -5.76 4.93 -2.05
C GLU A 395 -6.48 6.22 -1.65
N ASP A 396 -6.76 6.42 -0.36
CA ASP A 396 -7.32 7.66 0.15
C ASP A 396 -6.25 8.77 0.24
N VAL A 397 -6.65 10.03 0.03
CA VAL A 397 -5.75 11.17 0.28
C VAL A 397 -5.46 11.31 1.78
N SER A 398 -4.21 11.54 2.13
CA SER A 398 -3.76 11.65 3.53
C SER A 398 -2.95 12.90 3.82
N VAL A 399 -1.99 13.25 2.96
CA VAL A 399 -1.09 14.41 3.08
C VAL A 399 -1.12 15.31 1.83
N GLN A 400 -1.62 14.81 0.72
CA GLN A 400 -1.58 15.50 -0.58
C GLN A 400 -2.40 16.80 -0.56
N HIS A 401 -3.63 16.71 -0.07
CA HIS A 401 -4.57 17.84 0.00
C HIS A 401 -4.10 18.94 0.96
N ILE A 402 -3.51 18.57 2.12
CA ILE A 402 -2.98 19.56 3.08
C ILE A 402 -1.70 20.22 2.57
N ALA A 403 -0.82 19.49 1.86
CA ALA A 403 0.32 20.08 1.19
C ALA A 403 -0.12 21.07 0.11
N ALA A 404 -1.13 20.70 -0.69
CA ALA A 404 -1.69 21.55 -1.74
C ALA A 404 -2.34 22.82 -1.17
N LEU A 405 -3.12 22.71 -0.08
CA LEU A 405 -3.73 23.86 0.59
C LEU A 405 -2.67 24.86 1.06
N ALA A 406 -1.64 24.39 1.74
CA ALA A 406 -0.56 25.24 2.23
C ALA A 406 0.26 25.85 1.08
N ALA A 407 0.58 25.07 0.03
CA ALA A 407 1.30 25.56 -1.14
C ALA A 407 0.51 26.66 -1.89
N TRP A 408 -0.81 26.52 -2.01
CA TRP A 408 -1.65 27.54 -2.59
C TRP A 408 -1.72 28.82 -1.76
N LYS A 409 -1.83 28.68 -0.43
CA LYS A 409 -1.93 29.83 0.49
C LYS A 409 -0.64 30.65 0.52
N TYR A 410 0.52 29.98 0.64
CA TYR A 410 1.81 30.66 0.84
C TYR A 410 2.62 30.85 -0.44
N LYS A 411 2.22 30.26 -1.56
CA LYS A 411 2.88 30.38 -2.89
C LYS A 411 4.32 29.90 -2.91
N VAL A 412 4.65 28.90 -2.10
CA VAL A 412 5.96 28.24 -2.02
C VAL A 412 5.79 26.72 -2.09
N PRO A 413 6.87 25.95 -2.39
CA PRO A 413 6.84 24.51 -2.26
C PRO A 413 6.61 24.08 -0.81
N VAL A 414 5.73 23.11 -0.58
CA VAL A 414 5.36 22.63 0.76
C VAL A 414 5.45 21.10 0.81
N LYS A 415 6.19 20.59 1.79
CA LYS A 415 6.24 19.15 2.10
C LYS A 415 5.32 18.83 3.26
N ALA A 416 4.45 17.84 3.08
CA ALA A 416 3.67 17.20 4.13
C ALA A 416 4.12 15.75 4.28
N LYS A 417 4.41 15.33 5.51
CA LYS A 417 4.84 13.96 5.83
C LYS A 417 4.23 13.52 7.16
N PHE A 418 3.72 12.28 7.20
CA PHE A 418 3.35 11.66 8.46
C PHE A 418 4.59 11.17 9.21
N THR A 419 4.59 11.31 10.51
CA THR A 419 5.45 10.51 11.39
C THR A 419 5.01 9.04 11.32
N ARG A 420 5.88 8.10 11.71
CA ARG A 420 5.47 6.68 11.79
C ARG A 420 4.28 6.49 12.73
N GLN A 421 4.19 7.23 13.81
CA GLN A 421 3.06 7.16 14.74
C GLN A 421 1.76 7.64 14.07
N GLU A 422 1.77 8.78 13.37
CA GLU A 422 0.60 9.26 12.62
C GLU A 422 0.17 8.23 11.56
N SER A 423 1.11 7.65 10.80
CA SER A 423 0.84 6.59 9.83
C SER A 423 0.19 5.38 10.50
N LEU A 424 0.63 4.96 11.71
CA LEU A 424 0.12 3.77 12.37
C LEU A 424 -1.31 3.93 12.91
N TYR A 425 -1.75 5.11 13.34
CA TYR A 425 -3.08 5.22 13.96
C TYR A 425 -4.04 6.17 13.26
N PHE A 426 -3.64 6.88 12.24
CA PHE A 426 -4.54 7.83 11.60
C PHE A 426 -5.02 7.40 10.22
N HIS A 427 -4.19 6.83 9.33
CA HIS A 427 -4.65 6.47 7.99
C HIS A 427 -5.60 5.25 7.98
N PRO A 428 -6.37 5.00 6.89
CA PRO A 428 -7.32 3.90 6.82
C PRO A 428 -6.72 2.53 7.10
N LYS A 429 -7.45 1.70 7.86
CA LYS A 429 -7.07 0.35 8.28
C LYS A 429 -7.85 -0.72 7.49
N ARG A 430 -7.53 -2.01 7.71
CA ARG A 430 -8.46 -3.10 7.37
C ARG A 430 -9.67 -3.01 8.28
N HIS A 431 -10.88 -3.11 7.73
CA HIS A 431 -12.11 -3.18 8.51
C HIS A 431 -12.04 -4.32 9.52
N ALA A 432 -12.34 -4.04 10.77
CA ALA A 432 -12.67 -5.07 11.74
C ALA A 432 -14.01 -5.71 11.36
N MET A 433 -14.13 -7.03 11.56
CA MET A 433 -15.34 -7.78 11.23
C MET A 433 -15.86 -8.52 12.46
N GLU A 434 -17.18 -8.52 12.62
CA GLU A 434 -17.93 -9.47 13.45
C GLU A 434 -18.94 -10.15 12.53
N GLY A 435 -18.99 -11.48 12.54
CA GLY A 435 -19.90 -12.19 11.65
C GLY A 435 -20.33 -13.53 12.22
N THR A 436 -21.54 -13.95 11.91
CA THR A 436 -22.08 -15.27 12.24
C THR A 436 -22.35 -16.02 10.94
N PHE A 437 -21.84 -17.24 10.84
CA PHE A 437 -21.89 -18.08 9.66
C PHE A 437 -22.51 -19.43 10.02
N THR A 438 -23.45 -19.89 9.20
CA THR A 438 -24.07 -21.21 9.27
C THR A 438 -23.89 -21.93 7.95
N LEU A 439 -23.20 -23.09 7.96
CA LEU A 439 -22.95 -23.90 6.78
C LEU A 439 -23.56 -25.29 6.98
N GLY A 440 -24.25 -25.80 5.96
CA GLY A 440 -24.85 -27.12 5.95
C GLY A 440 -24.26 -28.04 4.87
N CYS A 441 -24.32 -29.36 5.12
CA CYS A 441 -23.99 -30.39 4.14
C CYS A 441 -24.89 -31.62 4.27
N ASP A 442 -24.89 -32.49 3.24
CA ASP A 442 -25.50 -33.80 3.27
C ASP A 442 -24.67 -34.84 4.06
N GLU A 443 -25.08 -36.11 4.05
CA GLU A 443 -24.38 -37.21 4.70
C GLU A 443 -22.98 -37.50 4.15
N ASN A 444 -22.70 -37.05 2.91
CA ASN A 444 -21.42 -37.22 2.23
C ASN A 444 -20.50 -36.01 2.38
N GLY A 445 -20.93 -34.96 3.10
CA GLY A 445 -20.19 -33.71 3.24
C GLY A 445 -20.29 -32.79 2.03
N ILE A 446 -21.26 -32.98 1.14
CA ILE A 446 -21.54 -32.06 0.02
C ILE A 446 -22.33 -30.86 0.57
N PHE A 447 -21.83 -29.64 0.34
CA PHE A 447 -22.43 -28.42 0.86
C PHE A 447 -23.81 -28.20 0.25
N THR A 448 -24.76 -27.86 1.10
CA THR A 448 -26.18 -27.63 0.75
C THR A 448 -26.56 -26.16 0.77
N GLY A 449 -26.04 -25.40 1.73
CA GLY A 449 -26.37 -23.99 1.85
C GLY A 449 -25.51 -23.24 2.88
N LEU A 450 -25.44 -21.91 2.71
CA LEU A 450 -24.78 -20.97 3.60
C LEU A 450 -25.73 -19.83 3.98
N ASP A 451 -25.88 -19.57 5.27
CA ASP A 451 -26.46 -18.32 5.80
C ASP A 451 -25.38 -17.57 6.59
N CYS A 452 -25.20 -16.28 6.31
CA CYS A 452 -24.27 -15.49 7.12
C CYS A 452 -24.68 -14.02 7.25
N GLU A 453 -24.33 -13.45 8.41
CA GLU A 453 -24.36 -12.02 8.68
C GLU A 453 -22.94 -11.52 8.90
N ILE A 454 -22.53 -10.50 8.15
CA ILE A 454 -21.21 -9.88 8.21
C ILE A 454 -21.39 -8.42 8.62
N ASN A 455 -20.74 -8.02 9.73
CA ASN A 455 -20.78 -6.65 10.22
C ASN A 455 -19.35 -6.09 10.20
N PHE A 456 -19.14 -4.97 9.50
CA PHE A 456 -17.87 -4.25 9.45
C PHE A 456 -17.91 -2.99 10.31
N ASP A 457 -16.85 -2.77 11.04
CA ASP A 457 -16.53 -1.47 11.63
C ASP A 457 -15.72 -0.68 10.61
N THR A 458 -16.31 0.38 10.02
CA THR A 458 -15.63 1.24 9.06
C THR A 458 -14.91 2.42 9.71
N GLY A 459 -15.00 2.55 11.05
CA GLY A 459 -14.44 3.68 11.76
C GLY A 459 -15.19 4.99 11.44
N ALA A 460 -14.47 6.09 11.52
CA ALA A 460 -15.05 7.43 11.49
C ALA A 460 -15.56 7.88 10.11
N TYR A 461 -15.08 7.28 9.03
CA TYR A 461 -15.36 7.73 7.66
C TYR A 461 -15.60 6.55 6.72
N ALA A 462 -16.38 6.78 5.66
CA ALA A 462 -16.78 5.73 4.73
C ALA A 462 -15.61 5.13 3.93
N SER A 463 -14.67 5.97 3.46
CA SER A 463 -13.59 5.53 2.57
C SER A 463 -14.13 4.55 1.51
N LEU A 464 -13.68 3.30 1.53
CA LEU A 464 -14.08 2.22 0.60
C LEU A 464 -14.99 1.17 1.26
N CYS A 465 -15.70 1.50 2.34
CA CYS A 465 -16.56 0.54 3.06
C CYS A 465 -17.51 -0.23 2.14
N GLY A 466 -18.22 0.46 1.24
CA GLY A 466 -19.20 -0.16 0.35
C GLY A 466 -18.59 -1.26 -0.53
N PRO A 467 -17.59 -0.97 -1.36
CA PRO A 467 -16.90 -1.97 -2.18
C PRO A 467 -16.22 -3.10 -1.38
N VAL A 468 -15.62 -2.79 -0.21
CA VAL A 468 -14.98 -3.81 0.65
C VAL A 468 -16.01 -4.76 1.23
N LEU A 469 -17.15 -4.24 1.71
CA LEU A 469 -18.26 -5.04 2.22
C LEU A 469 -18.88 -5.92 1.14
N GLU A 470 -19.09 -5.39 -0.05
CA GLU A 470 -19.61 -6.15 -1.19
C GLU A 470 -18.67 -7.29 -1.57
N ARG A 471 -17.36 -7.03 -1.55
CA ARG A 471 -16.36 -8.06 -1.83
C ARG A 471 -16.35 -9.14 -0.74
N ALA A 472 -16.48 -8.78 0.53
CA ALA A 472 -16.60 -9.72 1.62
C ALA A 472 -17.84 -10.62 1.45
N CYS A 473 -19.00 -10.03 1.11
CA CYS A 473 -20.24 -10.77 0.89
C CYS A 473 -20.16 -11.71 -0.32
N THR A 474 -19.67 -11.22 -1.47
CA THR A 474 -19.62 -12.02 -2.70
C THR A 474 -18.59 -13.16 -2.66
N HIS A 475 -17.58 -13.08 -1.79
CA HIS A 475 -16.54 -14.10 -1.65
C HIS A 475 -16.71 -14.97 -0.39
N SER A 476 -17.65 -14.64 0.51
CA SER A 476 -17.93 -15.46 1.70
C SER A 476 -18.42 -16.87 1.38
N VAL A 477 -18.80 -17.12 0.13
CA VAL A 477 -19.19 -18.42 -0.39
C VAL A 477 -18.03 -19.37 -0.62
N GLY A 478 -16.78 -18.86 -0.68
CA GLY A 478 -15.58 -19.61 -1.02
C GLY A 478 -15.58 -20.16 -2.46
N PRO A 479 -14.52 -20.84 -2.86
CA PRO A 479 -14.41 -21.43 -4.21
C PRO A 479 -15.08 -22.80 -4.29
N TYR A 480 -16.36 -22.91 -3.86
CA TYR A 480 -17.09 -24.16 -3.73
C TYR A 480 -18.37 -24.20 -4.57
N CYS A 481 -18.81 -25.42 -4.92
CA CYS A 481 -19.96 -25.66 -5.78
C CYS A 481 -21.21 -26.02 -4.97
N TYR A 482 -22.03 -25.02 -4.64
CA TYR A 482 -23.38 -25.18 -4.07
C TYR A 482 -24.25 -23.97 -4.47
N GLN A 483 -25.57 -23.97 -4.23
CA GLN A 483 -26.45 -23.00 -4.89
C GLN A 483 -27.38 -22.23 -3.95
N ASN A 484 -27.37 -22.51 -2.65
CA ASN A 484 -28.27 -21.85 -1.71
C ASN A 484 -27.49 -20.97 -0.74
N THR A 485 -27.67 -19.66 -0.85
CA THR A 485 -26.99 -18.69 0.02
C THR A 485 -27.89 -17.53 0.38
N ASP A 486 -27.78 -17.07 1.63
CA ASP A 486 -28.34 -15.81 2.12
C ASP A 486 -27.26 -15.07 2.93
N ILE A 487 -26.70 -14.00 2.36
CA ILE A 487 -25.55 -13.28 2.89
C ILE A 487 -25.93 -11.82 3.11
N ARG A 488 -25.95 -11.40 4.37
CA ARG A 488 -26.31 -10.05 4.79
C ARG A 488 -25.05 -9.33 5.31
N GLY A 489 -24.73 -8.21 4.70
CA GLY A 489 -23.59 -7.38 5.05
C GLY A 489 -23.99 -5.99 5.53
N TYR A 490 -23.35 -5.52 6.60
CA TYR A 490 -23.59 -4.21 7.19
C TYR A 490 -22.25 -3.54 7.52
N GLY A 491 -22.08 -2.28 7.14
CA GLY A 491 -20.96 -1.44 7.51
C GLY A 491 -21.42 -0.35 8.48
N TYR A 492 -20.75 -0.22 9.61
CA TYR A 492 -21.11 0.74 10.66
C TYR A 492 -20.01 1.79 10.86
N TYR A 493 -20.42 3.04 10.96
CA TYR A 493 -19.56 4.12 11.47
C TYR A 493 -19.35 3.97 12.97
N THR A 494 -18.14 4.22 13.40
CA THR A 494 -17.74 4.29 14.82
C THR A 494 -16.76 5.44 15.02
N ASN A 495 -16.36 5.72 16.25
CA ASN A 495 -15.28 6.67 16.53
C ASN A 495 -13.87 6.03 16.54
N ASN A 496 -13.73 4.86 15.93
CA ASN A 496 -12.44 4.24 15.65
C ASN A 496 -11.74 4.93 14.45
N PRO A 497 -10.42 4.71 14.26
CA PRO A 497 -9.74 5.16 13.04
C PRO A 497 -10.47 4.65 11.80
N PRO A 498 -10.47 5.41 10.68
CA PRO A 498 -11.16 4.99 9.47
C PRO A 498 -10.63 3.66 8.94
N ALA A 499 -11.49 2.92 8.24
CA ALA A 499 -11.12 1.71 7.54
C ALA A 499 -11.39 1.86 6.04
N GLY A 500 -10.47 1.35 5.20
CA GLY A 500 -10.50 1.49 3.76
C GLY A 500 -9.98 0.25 3.04
N ALA A 501 -9.35 0.46 1.89
CA ALA A 501 -8.73 -0.62 1.14
C ALA A 501 -7.57 -1.24 1.91
N PHE A 502 -7.52 -2.56 1.94
CA PHE A 502 -6.36 -3.34 2.36
C PHE A 502 -6.31 -4.62 1.54
N ARG A 503 -5.12 -5.04 1.12
CA ARG A 503 -4.85 -6.25 0.32
C ARG A 503 -5.75 -7.42 0.74
N GLY A 504 -6.53 -7.98 -0.22
CA GLY A 504 -7.62 -8.93 0.04
C GLY A 504 -9.00 -8.28 0.03
N PHE A 505 -9.13 -6.99 0.42
CA PHE A 505 -10.30 -6.14 0.21
C PHE A 505 -11.63 -6.76 0.70
N GLY A 506 -11.67 -7.22 1.96
CA GLY A 506 -12.84 -7.86 2.57
C GLY A 506 -12.83 -9.39 2.52
N VAL A 507 -12.20 -9.97 1.51
CA VAL A 507 -12.13 -11.44 1.31
C VAL A 507 -11.44 -12.15 2.47
N CYS A 508 -10.31 -11.60 2.96
CA CYS A 508 -9.57 -12.24 4.05
C CYS A 508 -10.42 -12.46 5.32
N GLN A 509 -11.34 -11.52 5.61
CA GLN A 509 -12.19 -11.61 6.79
C GLN A 509 -13.26 -12.70 6.62
N SER A 510 -13.97 -12.69 5.47
CA SER A 510 -15.07 -13.65 5.21
C SER A 510 -14.56 -15.07 4.95
N GLU A 511 -13.46 -15.23 4.23
CA GLU A 511 -12.88 -16.56 3.98
C GLU A 511 -12.25 -17.16 5.24
N PHE A 512 -11.64 -16.36 6.12
CA PHE A 512 -11.21 -16.85 7.42
C PHE A 512 -12.36 -17.50 8.19
N ALA A 513 -13.52 -16.85 8.20
CA ALA A 513 -14.72 -17.37 8.87
C ALA A 513 -15.22 -18.65 8.22
N LEU A 514 -15.42 -18.65 6.90
CA LEU A 514 -15.89 -19.81 6.15
C LEU A 514 -14.94 -21.00 6.27
N GLU A 515 -13.63 -20.81 6.03
CA GLU A 515 -12.65 -21.89 6.03
C GLU A 515 -12.46 -22.50 7.41
N SER A 516 -12.56 -21.69 8.48
CA SER A 516 -12.59 -22.19 9.85
C SER A 516 -13.85 -23.01 10.13
N LEU A 517 -15.01 -22.58 9.62
CA LEU A 517 -16.27 -23.28 9.77
C LEU A 517 -16.28 -24.63 9.02
N ILE A 518 -15.67 -24.69 7.83
CA ILE A 518 -15.52 -25.93 7.04
C ILE A 518 -14.73 -26.98 7.82
N ASN A 519 -13.71 -26.61 8.57
CA ASN A 519 -12.96 -27.56 9.41
C ASN A 519 -13.84 -28.20 10.49
N VAL A 520 -14.67 -27.39 11.15
CA VAL A 520 -15.63 -27.89 12.16
C VAL A 520 -16.70 -28.79 11.51
N LEU A 521 -17.15 -28.45 10.29
CA LEU A 521 -18.09 -29.28 9.56
C LEU A 521 -17.46 -30.62 9.13
N ALA A 522 -16.20 -30.62 8.67
CA ALA A 522 -15.46 -31.83 8.30
C ALA A 522 -15.33 -32.80 9.48
N GLU A 523 -14.99 -32.31 10.66
CA GLU A 523 -14.97 -33.08 11.90
C GLU A 523 -16.33 -33.70 12.22
N LYS A 524 -17.41 -32.92 12.09
CA LYS A 524 -18.79 -33.40 12.33
C LYS A 524 -19.25 -34.48 11.34
N VAL A 525 -18.80 -34.43 10.09
CA VAL A 525 -19.04 -35.44 9.06
C VAL A 525 -18.16 -36.67 9.27
N GLY A 526 -16.99 -36.52 9.90
CA GLY A 526 -16.01 -37.58 10.11
C GLY A 526 -15.06 -37.79 8.92
N ILE A 527 -14.77 -36.73 8.15
CA ILE A 527 -13.83 -36.73 7.02
C ILE A 527 -12.73 -35.68 7.24
N THR A 528 -11.65 -35.77 6.49
CA THR A 528 -10.54 -34.81 6.64
C THR A 528 -10.91 -33.42 6.10
N PRO A 529 -10.27 -32.34 6.62
CA PRO A 529 -10.39 -31.01 6.05
C PRO A 529 -10.01 -30.92 4.56
N TRP A 530 -9.08 -31.78 4.09
CA TRP A 530 -8.74 -31.88 2.67
C TRP A 530 -9.91 -32.49 1.87
N GLU A 531 -10.45 -33.60 2.35
CA GLU A 531 -11.50 -34.36 1.65
C GLU A 531 -12.79 -33.54 1.47
N ILE A 532 -13.24 -32.81 2.50
CA ILE A 532 -14.46 -31.99 2.39
C ILE A 532 -14.29 -30.88 1.35
N ARG A 533 -13.09 -30.27 1.25
CA ARG A 533 -12.80 -29.25 0.24
C ARG A 533 -12.72 -29.84 -1.15
N TYR A 534 -12.11 -30.98 -1.31
CA TYR A 534 -11.99 -31.66 -2.59
C TYR A 534 -13.35 -32.06 -3.19
N ARG A 535 -14.25 -32.59 -2.34
CA ARG A 535 -15.63 -32.95 -2.75
C ARG A 535 -16.44 -31.75 -3.22
N ASN A 536 -16.21 -30.59 -2.66
CA ASN A 536 -16.97 -29.38 -2.91
C ASN A 536 -16.26 -28.38 -3.84
N ALA A 537 -15.03 -28.66 -4.26
CA ALA A 537 -14.25 -27.75 -5.07
C ALA A 537 -14.95 -27.38 -6.38
N ILE A 538 -14.88 -26.08 -6.73
CA ILE A 538 -15.40 -25.59 -8.01
C ILE A 538 -14.57 -26.16 -9.18
N GLU A 539 -15.25 -26.48 -10.28
CA GLU A 539 -14.67 -27.02 -11.51
C GLU A 539 -15.09 -26.16 -12.72
N PRO A 540 -14.33 -26.22 -13.84
CA PRO A 540 -14.70 -25.51 -15.06
C PRO A 540 -16.16 -25.79 -15.49
N GLY A 541 -16.88 -24.73 -15.89
CA GLY A 541 -18.27 -24.79 -16.30
C GLY A 541 -19.31 -24.86 -15.17
N LYS A 542 -18.89 -25.04 -13.93
CA LYS A 542 -19.78 -24.98 -12.76
C LYS A 542 -20.04 -23.53 -12.34
N VAL A 543 -21.10 -23.32 -11.58
CA VAL A 543 -21.53 -21.99 -11.13
C VAL A 543 -21.26 -21.83 -9.64
N LEU A 544 -20.49 -20.82 -9.28
CA LEU A 544 -20.27 -20.43 -7.89
C LEU A 544 -21.58 -19.92 -7.25
N PRO A 545 -21.71 -19.99 -5.91
CA PRO A 545 -22.92 -19.51 -5.23
C PRO A 545 -23.19 -18.02 -5.45
N ASN A 546 -22.18 -17.21 -5.76
CA ASN A 546 -22.35 -15.79 -6.14
C ASN A 546 -22.84 -15.59 -7.61
N GLY A 547 -23.03 -16.67 -8.38
CA GLY A 547 -23.52 -16.64 -9.75
C GLY A 547 -22.43 -16.62 -10.83
N GLN A 548 -21.15 -16.52 -10.49
CA GLN A 548 -20.06 -16.56 -11.46
C GLN A 548 -19.89 -17.97 -12.04
N ILE A 549 -19.76 -18.08 -13.35
CA ILE A 549 -19.40 -19.32 -14.03
C ILE A 549 -17.90 -19.48 -14.01
N ALA A 550 -17.42 -20.64 -13.52
CA ALA A 550 -15.99 -20.99 -13.52
C ALA A 550 -15.51 -21.25 -14.96
N ASP A 551 -14.48 -20.56 -15.39
CA ASP A 551 -13.91 -20.71 -16.72
C ASP A 551 -12.90 -21.87 -16.81
N CYS A 552 -12.32 -22.09 -18.00
CA CYS A 552 -11.40 -23.16 -18.27
C CYS A 552 -10.06 -23.05 -17.50
N SER A 553 -9.74 -21.91 -16.88
CA SER A 553 -8.54 -21.71 -16.07
C SER A 553 -8.71 -22.15 -14.61
N THR A 554 -9.92 -22.55 -14.22
CA THR A 554 -10.23 -22.99 -12.87
C THR A 554 -9.58 -24.34 -12.58
N ALA A 555 -8.63 -24.36 -11.64
CA ALA A 555 -7.79 -25.53 -11.32
C ALA A 555 -7.73 -25.83 -9.81
N LEU A 556 -8.85 -25.64 -9.08
CA LEU A 556 -8.84 -25.81 -7.62
C LEU A 556 -8.56 -27.25 -7.20
N LYS A 557 -9.15 -28.25 -7.90
CA LYS A 557 -8.91 -29.65 -7.60
C LYS A 557 -7.46 -30.03 -7.79
N GLU A 558 -6.86 -29.60 -8.90
CA GLU A 558 -5.45 -29.83 -9.21
C GLU A 558 -4.52 -29.20 -8.15
N THR A 559 -4.86 -28.03 -7.62
CA THR A 559 -4.08 -27.42 -6.53
C THR A 559 -4.21 -28.20 -5.23
N LEU A 560 -5.39 -28.72 -4.92
CA LEU A 560 -5.62 -29.59 -3.76
C LEU A 560 -4.88 -30.92 -3.89
N GLU A 561 -4.88 -31.54 -5.08
CA GLU A 561 -4.13 -32.78 -5.38
C GLU A 561 -2.62 -32.57 -5.23
N ALA A 562 -2.11 -31.42 -5.72
CA ALA A 562 -0.68 -31.12 -5.65
C ALA A 562 -0.13 -31.00 -4.22
N VAL A 563 -0.96 -30.69 -3.22
CA VAL A 563 -0.55 -30.58 -1.81
C VAL A 563 -1.00 -31.77 -0.95
N LYS A 564 -1.72 -32.72 -1.52
CA LYS A 564 -2.33 -33.84 -0.78
C LYS A 564 -1.33 -34.64 0.03
N ASP A 565 -0.29 -35.14 -0.62
CA ASP A 565 0.71 -36.00 0.02
C ASP A 565 1.43 -35.30 1.17
N VAL A 566 1.80 -34.04 0.95
CA VAL A 566 2.44 -33.21 2.00
C VAL A 566 1.48 -32.97 3.16
N TYR A 567 0.20 -32.71 2.88
CA TYR A 567 -0.81 -32.51 3.91
C TYR A 567 -1.04 -33.80 4.72
N GLU A 568 -1.22 -34.96 4.06
CA GLU A 568 -1.48 -36.23 4.71
C GLU A 568 -0.30 -36.71 5.58
N GLN A 569 0.95 -36.44 5.16
CA GLN A 569 2.16 -36.74 5.95
C GLN A 569 2.32 -35.87 7.18
N ASN A 570 1.64 -34.72 7.25
CA ASN A 570 1.79 -33.71 8.30
C ASN A 570 0.45 -33.33 8.97
N MET A 571 -0.58 -34.14 8.89
CA MET A 571 -1.94 -33.84 9.35
C MET A 571 -2.01 -33.36 10.81
N ASP A 572 -1.12 -33.84 11.67
CA ASP A 572 -1.07 -33.43 13.08
C ASP A 572 -0.60 -31.97 13.28
N HIS A 573 0.03 -31.38 12.27
CA HIS A 573 0.64 -30.05 12.36
C HIS A 573 0.27 -29.12 11.20
N ALA A 574 -0.40 -29.63 10.16
CA ALA A 574 -0.78 -28.88 8.96
C ALA A 574 -2.25 -28.47 8.98
N GLY A 575 -2.51 -27.22 8.60
CA GLY A 575 -3.84 -26.75 8.24
C GLY A 575 -3.99 -26.64 6.73
N ILE A 576 -5.22 -26.76 6.22
CA ILE A 576 -5.55 -26.55 4.81
C ILE A 576 -6.74 -25.62 4.69
N ALA A 577 -6.68 -24.68 3.73
CA ALA A 577 -7.74 -23.75 3.38
C ALA A 577 -7.68 -23.45 1.88
N CYS A 578 -8.84 -23.12 1.29
CA CYS A 578 -8.94 -22.66 -0.09
C CYS A 578 -9.39 -21.22 -0.13
N SER A 579 -8.85 -20.44 -1.07
CA SER A 579 -9.20 -19.03 -1.22
C SER A 579 -9.35 -18.67 -2.69
N MET A 580 -10.30 -17.80 -2.97
CA MET A 580 -10.44 -17.18 -4.28
C MET A 580 -10.43 -15.66 -4.15
N LYS A 581 -9.82 -14.98 -5.12
CA LYS A 581 -9.84 -13.51 -5.21
C LYS A 581 -9.86 -13.11 -6.68
N ASN A 582 -10.84 -12.31 -7.04
CA ASN A 582 -10.91 -11.78 -8.41
C ASN A 582 -9.72 -10.86 -8.71
N ALA A 583 -9.30 -10.80 -9.96
CA ALA A 583 -8.53 -9.71 -10.54
C ALA A 583 -9.50 -8.63 -11.08
N GLY A 584 -9.07 -7.36 -11.04
CA GLY A 584 -9.91 -6.22 -11.41
C GLY A 584 -10.70 -5.62 -10.25
N VAL A 585 -11.26 -4.42 -10.46
CA VAL A 585 -12.06 -3.71 -9.45
C VAL A 585 -13.39 -4.43 -9.23
N GLY A 586 -14.11 -4.79 -10.26
CA GLY A 586 -15.41 -5.46 -10.18
C GLY A 586 -16.48 -4.59 -9.49
N VAL A 587 -17.40 -5.23 -8.76
CA VAL A 587 -18.47 -4.59 -7.97
C VAL A 587 -19.31 -3.57 -8.75
N GLY A 588 -19.55 -3.83 -10.06
CA GLY A 588 -20.31 -2.94 -10.93
C GLY A 588 -19.64 -1.63 -11.33
N LEU A 589 -18.40 -1.41 -10.90
CA LEU A 589 -17.62 -0.23 -11.29
C LEU A 589 -16.93 -0.46 -12.64
N PRO A 590 -16.93 0.54 -13.56
CA PRO A 590 -16.17 0.45 -14.80
C PRO A 590 -14.67 0.31 -14.50
N ASP A 591 -14.05 -0.75 -15.01
CA ASP A 591 -12.61 -0.99 -14.86
C ASP A 591 -11.92 -0.76 -16.21
N LYS A 592 -11.31 0.42 -16.38
CA LYS A 592 -10.72 0.88 -17.64
C LYS A 592 -9.20 1.01 -17.51
N GLY A 593 -8.47 0.34 -18.42
CA GLY A 593 -7.05 0.58 -18.66
C GLY A 593 -6.86 1.53 -19.84
N ARG A 594 -5.88 2.40 -19.76
CA ARG A 594 -5.45 3.28 -20.86
C ARG A 594 -3.94 3.41 -20.83
N ALA A 595 -3.34 3.38 -22.03
CA ALA A 595 -1.94 3.63 -22.24
C ALA A 595 -1.73 4.38 -23.57
N ARG A 596 -0.65 5.12 -23.66
CA ARG A 596 -0.18 5.75 -24.90
C ARG A 596 1.28 5.40 -25.10
N LEU A 597 1.64 4.87 -26.24
CA LEU A 597 3.00 4.56 -26.63
C LEU A 597 3.48 5.56 -27.69
N VAL A 598 4.73 5.97 -27.57
CA VAL A 598 5.36 6.94 -28.51
C VAL A 598 6.79 6.48 -28.76
N ILE A 599 7.25 6.58 -30.00
CA ILE A 599 8.68 6.43 -30.31
C ILE A 599 9.37 7.78 -30.11
N GLU A 600 10.31 7.84 -29.19
CA GLU A 600 11.10 9.02 -28.86
C GLU A 600 12.60 8.65 -28.90
N ASP A 601 13.37 9.31 -29.74
CA ASP A 601 14.83 9.08 -29.87
C ASP A 601 15.20 7.60 -30.05
N GLY A 602 14.42 6.86 -30.86
CA GLY A 602 14.64 5.43 -31.11
C GLY A 602 14.33 4.50 -29.94
N VAL A 603 13.50 4.93 -28.99
CA VAL A 603 13.03 4.18 -27.83
C VAL A 603 11.50 4.22 -27.77
N CYS A 604 10.85 3.09 -27.53
CA CYS A 604 9.41 3.02 -27.29
C CYS A 604 9.10 3.45 -25.85
N VAL A 605 8.39 4.55 -25.68
CA VAL A 605 8.06 5.16 -24.39
C VAL A 605 6.61 4.90 -24.04
N ILE A 606 6.38 4.31 -22.88
CA ILE A 606 5.06 4.00 -22.33
C ILE A 606 4.59 5.13 -21.42
N TYR A 607 3.53 5.82 -21.80
CA TYR A 607 2.82 6.80 -20.98
C TYR A 607 1.58 6.15 -20.36
N CYS A 608 1.61 5.94 -19.05
CA CYS A 608 0.55 5.30 -18.29
C CYS A 608 0.56 5.82 -16.84
N ALA A 609 -0.59 6.27 -16.33
CA ALA A 609 -0.71 6.80 -14.97
C ALA A 609 -0.87 5.70 -13.90
N ALA A 610 -0.59 4.43 -14.23
CA ALA A 610 -0.60 3.34 -13.27
C ALA A 610 0.51 3.47 -12.23
N SER A 611 0.16 3.40 -10.95
CA SER A 611 1.14 3.50 -9.85
C SER A 611 1.84 2.16 -9.61
N ASP A 612 3.19 2.14 -9.68
CA ASP A 612 4.01 1.01 -9.21
C ASP A 612 4.31 1.18 -7.71
N ILE A 613 3.53 0.52 -6.87
CA ILE A 613 3.69 0.51 -5.41
C ILE A 613 4.71 -0.54 -4.92
N GLY A 614 5.47 -1.11 -5.84
CA GLY A 614 6.45 -2.16 -5.61
C GLY A 614 6.12 -3.50 -6.28
N GLN A 615 4.90 -3.68 -6.80
CA GLN A 615 4.45 -4.92 -7.42
C GLN A 615 5.09 -5.21 -8.78
N GLY A 616 5.70 -4.19 -9.45
CA GLY A 616 6.45 -4.40 -10.69
C GLY A 616 5.65 -4.23 -11.98
N CYS A 617 4.51 -3.54 -11.95
CA CYS A 617 3.69 -3.34 -13.14
C CYS A 617 4.45 -2.65 -14.28
N LEU A 618 5.37 -1.74 -13.99
CA LEU A 618 6.18 -1.07 -15.00
C LEU A 618 7.07 -2.06 -15.79
N THR A 619 7.59 -3.10 -15.13
CA THR A 619 8.34 -4.18 -15.80
C THR A 619 7.41 -5.03 -16.66
N VAL A 620 6.22 -5.38 -16.15
CA VAL A 620 5.21 -6.15 -16.90
C VAL A 620 4.76 -5.37 -18.15
N PHE A 621 4.60 -4.05 -18.06
CA PHE A 621 4.27 -3.23 -19.23
C PHE A 621 5.38 -3.26 -20.28
N CYS A 622 6.64 -3.19 -19.88
CA CYS A 622 7.77 -3.37 -20.80
C CYS A 622 7.77 -4.75 -21.45
N GLN A 623 7.45 -5.82 -20.69
CA GLN A 623 7.31 -7.18 -21.23
C GLN A 623 6.16 -7.27 -22.25
N ALA A 624 5.01 -6.67 -21.97
CA ALA A 624 3.87 -6.65 -22.90
C ALA A 624 4.23 -5.97 -24.23
N VAL A 625 4.97 -4.86 -24.18
CA VAL A 625 5.49 -4.20 -25.41
C VAL A 625 6.51 -5.08 -26.11
N SER A 626 7.48 -5.63 -25.38
CA SER A 626 8.54 -6.49 -25.94
C SER A 626 7.97 -7.72 -26.65
N GLU A 627 7.04 -8.44 -25.99
CA GLU A 627 6.36 -9.60 -26.56
C GLU A 627 5.58 -9.27 -27.84
N THR A 628 4.86 -8.13 -27.83
CA THR A 628 4.01 -7.74 -28.95
C THR A 628 4.82 -7.22 -30.14
N THR A 629 5.87 -6.43 -29.89
CA THR A 629 6.62 -5.73 -30.95
C THR A 629 7.89 -6.44 -31.39
N GLY A 630 8.44 -7.36 -30.56
CA GLY A 630 9.77 -7.94 -30.76
C GLY A 630 10.93 -7.01 -30.36
N LEU A 631 10.65 -5.85 -29.80
CA LEU A 631 11.70 -4.93 -29.34
C LEU A 631 12.39 -5.46 -28.07
N PRO A 632 13.72 -5.34 -27.96
CA PRO A 632 14.42 -5.68 -26.72
C PRO A 632 14.05 -4.69 -25.60
N LEU A 633 14.08 -5.14 -24.33
CA LEU A 633 13.74 -4.29 -23.17
C LEU A 633 14.58 -3.01 -23.10
N SER A 634 15.82 -3.03 -23.61
CA SER A 634 16.69 -1.86 -23.71
C SER A 634 16.13 -0.74 -24.61
N LYS A 635 15.20 -1.05 -25.50
CA LYS A 635 14.50 -0.12 -26.39
C LYS A 635 13.12 0.26 -25.90
N ILE A 636 12.79 -0.06 -24.65
CA ILE A 636 11.48 0.21 -24.06
C ILE A 636 11.70 0.89 -22.71
N ARG A 637 10.98 1.97 -22.44
CA ARG A 637 11.00 2.63 -21.13
C ARG A 637 9.63 3.13 -20.72
N ASN A 638 9.41 3.23 -19.42
CA ASN A 638 8.24 3.93 -18.88
C ASN A 638 8.57 5.41 -18.71
N ALA A 639 7.67 6.28 -19.15
CA ALA A 639 7.74 7.72 -18.88
C ALA A 639 7.57 8.00 -17.38
N VAL A 640 8.06 9.16 -16.94
CA VAL A 640 7.60 9.75 -15.67
C VAL A 640 6.18 10.26 -15.91
N ALA A 641 5.21 9.46 -15.51
CA ALA A 641 3.81 9.71 -15.77
C ALA A 641 3.21 10.66 -14.72
N ASN A 642 2.39 11.61 -15.21
CA ASN A 642 1.58 12.48 -14.38
C ASN A 642 0.20 12.66 -15.01
N THR A 643 -0.70 13.33 -14.31
CA THR A 643 -2.08 13.53 -14.80
C THR A 643 -2.23 14.52 -15.95
N GLU A 644 -1.15 15.14 -16.41
CA GLU A 644 -1.11 16.03 -17.56
C GLU A 644 -0.63 15.32 -18.83
N ASN A 645 0.40 14.43 -18.71
CA ASN A 645 1.04 13.81 -19.86
C ASN A 645 0.62 12.37 -20.15
N ALA A 646 0.01 11.69 -19.19
CA ALA A 646 -0.41 10.30 -19.32
C ALA A 646 -1.94 10.13 -19.20
N PRO A 647 -2.53 9.16 -19.93
CA PRO A 647 -3.95 8.87 -19.78
C PRO A 647 -4.26 8.25 -18.41
N ASP A 648 -5.49 8.49 -17.94
CA ASP A 648 -6.01 7.85 -16.72
C ASP A 648 -6.11 6.33 -16.90
N SER A 649 -5.34 5.58 -16.15
CA SER A 649 -5.31 4.11 -16.16
C SER A 649 -6.01 3.50 -14.94
N GLY A 650 -6.70 4.31 -14.16
CA GLY A 650 -7.35 3.92 -12.91
C GLY A 650 -6.36 3.64 -11.77
N THR A 651 -6.92 3.56 -10.57
CA THR A 651 -6.17 3.32 -9.34
C THR A 651 -5.51 1.94 -9.33
N THR A 652 -4.29 1.83 -8.80
CA THR A 652 -3.63 0.56 -8.52
C THR A 652 -4.30 -0.11 -7.32
N SER A 653 -5.32 -0.91 -7.59
CA SER A 653 -6.14 -1.64 -6.62
C SER A 653 -6.63 -2.96 -7.23
N GLY A 654 -7.17 -3.88 -6.44
CA GLY A 654 -7.86 -5.08 -6.91
C GLY A 654 -7.07 -6.01 -7.83
N SER A 655 -5.74 -5.97 -7.82
CA SER A 655 -4.88 -6.78 -8.72
C SER A 655 -5.13 -6.55 -10.22
N ARG A 656 -5.49 -5.31 -10.61
CA ARG A 656 -5.95 -4.98 -11.96
C ARG A 656 -4.84 -4.64 -12.96
N GLN A 657 -3.64 -4.27 -12.49
CA GLN A 657 -2.66 -3.62 -13.38
C GLN A 657 -2.18 -4.52 -14.53
N THR A 658 -1.85 -5.78 -14.27
CA THR A 658 -1.46 -6.71 -15.35
C THR A 658 -2.63 -7.00 -16.29
N LEU A 659 -3.82 -7.32 -15.73
CA LEU A 659 -4.98 -7.71 -16.51
C LEU A 659 -5.57 -6.58 -17.35
N ILE A 660 -5.81 -5.41 -16.73
CA ILE A 660 -6.56 -4.32 -17.37
C ILE A 660 -5.61 -3.33 -18.05
N THR A 661 -4.64 -2.79 -17.32
CA THR A 661 -3.71 -1.80 -17.87
C THR A 661 -2.66 -2.47 -18.76
N GLY A 662 -2.19 -3.66 -18.40
CA GLY A 662 -1.27 -4.44 -19.22
C GLY A 662 -1.87 -4.80 -20.58
N GLU A 663 -3.17 -5.13 -20.64
CA GLU A 663 -3.88 -5.35 -21.91
C GLU A 663 -3.99 -4.05 -22.74
N ALA A 664 -4.28 -2.92 -22.10
CA ALA A 664 -4.27 -1.64 -22.79
C ALA A 664 -2.88 -1.29 -23.39
N VAL A 665 -1.81 -1.61 -22.66
CA VAL A 665 -0.42 -1.47 -23.16
C VAL A 665 -0.16 -2.41 -24.33
N ARG A 666 -0.61 -3.67 -24.25
CA ARG A 666 -0.47 -4.67 -25.32
C ARG A 666 -1.21 -4.22 -26.59
N MET A 667 -2.42 -3.69 -26.46
CA MET A 667 -3.18 -3.16 -27.60
C MET A 667 -2.46 -1.98 -28.25
N ALA A 668 -1.99 -1.01 -27.48
CA ALA A 668 -1.22 0.11 -28.00
C ALA A 668 0.13 -0.33 -28.61
N ALA A 669 0.73 -1.41 -28.10
CA ALA A 669 1.94 -1.99 -28.69
C ALA A 669 1.68 -2.65 -30.05
N ALA A 670 0.48 -3.19 -30.29
CA ALA A 670 0.09 -3.69 -31.60
C ALA A 670 0.04 -2.57 -32.66
N ASP A 671 -0.50 -1.40 -32.29
CA ASP A 671 -0.52 -0.22 -33.16
C ASP A 671 0.92 0.24 -33.49
N VAL A 672 1.83 0.23 -32.48
CA VAL A 672 3.26 0.54 -32.71
C VAL A 672 3.91 -0.49 -33.62
N LEU A 673 3.59 -1.78 -33.51
CA LEU A 673 4.13 -2.82 -34.40
C LEU A 673 3.72 -2.58 -35.86
N GLU A 674 2.49 -2.17 -36.10
CA GLU A 674 2.02 -1.83 -37.45
C GLU A 674 2.78 -0.61 -38.01
N ALA A 675 2.89 0.45 -37.21
CA ALA A 675 3.66 1.64 -37.61
C ALA A 675 5.14 1.31 -37.88
N LEU A 676 5.77 0.45 -37.08
CA LEU A 676 7.14 -0.02 -37.31
C LEU A 676 7.28 -0.81 -38.60
N LYS A 677 6.28 -1.62 -38.99
CA LYS A 677 6.28 -2.35 -40.26
C LYS A 677 6.20 -1.38 -41.45
N GLU A 678 5.34 -0.37 -41.36
CA GLU A 678 5.20 0.68 -42.40
C GLU A 678 6.49 1.50 -42.55
N ALA A 679 7.17 1.79 -41.46
CA ALA A 679 8.47 2.48 -41.44
C ALA A 679 9.67 1.56 -41.77
N GLY A 680 9.44 0.30 -42.20
CA GLY A 680 10.51 -0.65 -42.51
C GLY A 680 11.40 -1.04 -41.31
N GLY A 681 10.90 -0.88 -40.09
CA GLY A 681 11.63 -1.11 -38.83
C GLY A 681 12.46 0.07 -38.36
N ASP A 682 12.38 1.21 -39.00
CA ASP A 682 13.13 2.43 -38.63
C ASP A 682 12.41 3.18 -37.49
N MET A 683 13.00 3.16 -36.32
CA MET A 683 12.48 3.88 -35.14
C MET A 683 12.83 5.37 -35.11
N SER A 684 13.49 5.89 -36.13
CA SER A 684 13.79 7.33 -36.28
C SER A 684 12.68 8.12 -36.98
N GLN A 685 11.77 7.42 -37.66
CA GLN A 685 10.58 7.96 -38.29
C GLN A 685 9.40 7.97 -37.35
#